data_ea5924bef009fa323e0f3aaad5d24ed4
#
_entry.id   ea5924bef009fa323e0f3aaad5d24ed4
#
_cell.length_a   1.000
_cell.length_b   1.000
_cell.length_c   1.000
_cell.angle_alpha   90.00
_cell.angle_beta   90.00
_cell.angle_gamma   90.00
#
_symmetry.space_group_name_H-M   'P 1'
#
loop_
_entity.id
_entity.type
_entity.pdbx_description
1 polymer ?
#
loop_
_entity_poly.entity_id
_entity_poly.type
_entity_poly.pdbx_seq_one_letter_code
_entity_poly.pdbx_strand_id
1 'polypeptide(L)'
;MKRVQSTCNFCAIDCNLDFCVEDGRIVRTIPTKGYPVNDGFSCIKGLSLSKQQTTVKPDALPKIRQADGTMKEVSWDEGFKHVADKIKELQAKYGTESVAGISTGQLTLEEFAIFGHVMRNYLQTNVDGNTRLCMASAAVGHKQSFGYDAPGYTLKDLELSDTLIFIGANPVVAHPIIWGRVRKNQVPGHKVIVIDPRRSETAMNADYWYGLKPRTDLVLMYTIANMLIEKDWIDHKFIEEHTNKFDEFAQFVKAFTLERGVETTGLSAEQITELVNLIHNGKAVSFWWTMGVNQGYEAVRTAQSIINLALMTGNIGKPGTGGNSITGQCNAMGSRLFSNTTCLFGGGEFGDENERARIAELTGIDVDHVAKKPTIPYNKIVEGINAGEIKGLWILCTNPRHSWTNNETFAEAAKKLDLFIVQDIYDTIESAEDATVYFPVVPGIKKEGTYINLERRMSAMRKVLPRGENEISDYECILGVAKALGMGKGIEKWETPRMCFDMLRDISRGKPCDFSGVKWDELTGSHGRQWPYPEGREAEFADEERRLYADGKFFTANQKANFMFEEPLPNPYVQSEEFPLVFNTGRGTVGQWHTQSRTKEVKFVEDVSLSKAYLYMNTKLAQEHGIHEMNQVRVCSVNGQNAVFFVKITDNVPYDQLYAPIHYIECNKLTPSSYDKYSREPNYKGATCRIEKI
;
A
#
# COMPACT_ATOMS: atom_id res chain seq x y z
N MET A 1 -5.65 -4.68 36.66
CA MET A 1 -5.78 -4.55 35.19
C MET A 1 -5.14 -3.23 34.76
N LYS A 2 -4.10 -3.27 33.92
CA LYS A 2 -3.44 -2.10 33.30
C LYS A 2 -4.04 -1.88 31.92
N ARG A 3 -4.28 -0.62 31.51
CA ARG A 3 -4.75 -0.26 30.17
C ARG A 3 -3.60 0.39 29.40
N VAL A 4 -3.29 -0.12 28.21
CA VAL A 4 -2.26 0.41 27.33
C VAL A 4 -2.90 0.75 25.99
N GLN A 5 -2.83 2.00 25.58
CA GLN A 5 -3.29 2.48 24.30
C GLN A 5 -2.21 2.27 23.25
N SER A 6 -2.57 1.75 22.09
CA SER A 6 -1.65 1.50 20.99
C SER A 6 -2.37 1.47 19.64
N THR A 7 -1.63 1.74 18.57
CA THR A 7 -2.15 1.76 17.20
C THR A 7 -2.26 0.35 16.62
N CYS A 8 -3.35 0.09 15.89
CA CYS A 8 -3.55 -1.12 15.10
C CYS A 8 -2.69 -1.09 13.84
N ASN A 9 -1.82 -2.08 13.67
CA ASN A 9 -0.89 -2.19 12.56
C ASN A 9 -1.35 -3.15 11.44
N PHE A 10 -2.64 -3.23 11.14
CA PHE A 10 -3.14 -4.00 9.99
C PHE A 10 -3.22 -3.16 8.71
N CYS A 11 -3.96 -2.06 8.73
CA CYS A 11 -4.19 -1.25 7.54
C CYS A 11 -4.00 0.24 7.83
N ALA A 12 -3.89 1.05 6.79
CA ALA A 12 -3.60 2.48 6.83
C ALA A 12 -4.68 3.37 7.50
N ILE A 13 -5.69 2.77 8.09
CA ILE A 13 -6.64 3.47 8.96
C ILE A 13 -5.96 3.84 10.29
N ASP A 14 -5.09 2.96 10.81
CA ASP A 14 -4.39 3.15 12.08
C ASP A 14 -5.35 3.38 13.26
N CYS A 15 -6.36 2.49 13.37
CA CYS A 15 -7.28 2.50 14.49
C CYS A 15 -6.54 2.49 15.83
N ASN A 16 -6.97 3.30 16.77
CA ASN A 16 -6.43 3.27 18.12
C ASN A 16 -7.20 2.27 18.98
N LEU A 17 -6.48 1.46 19.75
CA LEU A 17 -7.00 0.37 20.57
C LEU A 17 -6.45 0.46 21.99
N ASP A 18 -7.31 0.19 22.96
CA ASP A 18 -6.97 0.03 24.37
C ASP A 18 -6.84 -1.44 24.70
N PHE A 19 -5.64 -1.88 25.04
CA PHE A 19 -5.35 -3.22 25.48
C PHE A 19 -5.41 -3.29 27.02
N CYS A 20 -6.31 -4.12 27.52
CA CYS A 20 -6.42 -4.39 28.96
C CYS A 20 -5.50 -5.56 29.31
N VAL A 21 -4.49 -5.30 30.14
CA VAL A 21 -3.47 -6.27 30.51
C VAL A 21 -3.63 -6.66 31.98
N GLU A 22 -3.61 -7.97 32.26
CA GLU A 22 -3.66 -8.56 33.58
C GLU A 22 -2.70 -9.76 33.62
N ASP A 23 -1.86 -9.85 34.62
CA ASP A 23 -0.85 -10.92 34.80
C ASP A 23 -0.01 -11.19 33.56
N GLY A 24 0.44 -10.11 32.89
CA GLY A 24 1.28 -10.19 31.68
C GLY A 24 0.55 -10.66 30.42
N ARG A 25 -0.78 -10.71 30.42
CA ARG A 25 -1.59 -11.14 29.27
C ARG A 25 -2.63 -10.08 28.90
N ILE A 26 -2.91 -9.95 27.61
CA ILE A 26 -4.02 -9.14 27.12
C ILE A 26 -5.30 -9.96 27.32
N VAL A 27 -6.16 -9.47 28.23
CA VAL A 27 -7.45 -10.12 28.53
C VAL A 27 -8.60 -9.52 27.74
N ARG A 28 -8.44 -8.27 27.25
CA ARG A 28 -9.46 -7.57 26.47
C ARG A 28 -8.82 -6.53 25.55
N THR A 29 -9.36 -6.38 24.34
CA THR A 29 -9.05 -5.29 23.38
C THR A 29 -10.31 -4.47 23.16
N ILE A 30 -10.21 -3.14 23.34
CA ILE A 30 -11.34 -2.21 23.23
C ILE A 30 -10.95 -1.13 22.22
N PRO A 31 -11.78 -0.82 21.22
CA PRO A 31 -11.54 0.34 20.34
C PRO A 31 -11.61 1.63 21.16
N THR A 32 -10.62 2.51 20.97
CA THR A 32 -10.54 3.78 21.73
C THR A 32 -11.65 4.72 21.29
N LYS A 33 -12.48 5.15 22.26
CA LYS A 33 -13.55 6.13 22.03
C LYS A 33 -12.96 7.53 21.84
N GLY A 34 -13.58 8.31 20.96
CA GLY A 34 -13.18 9.69 20.69
C GLY A 34 -11.88 9.84 19.91
N TYR A 35 -11.21 8.75 19.51
CA TYR A 35 -10.08 8.85 18.59
C TYR A 35 -10.58 9.19 17.18
N PRO A 36 -10.11 10.27 16.53
CA PRO A 36 -10.73 10.84 15.32
C PRO A 36 -10.88 9.85 14.16
N VAL A 37 -9.96 8.88 14.07
CA VAL A 37 -9.91 7.91 12.98
C VAL A 37 -11.03 6.87 13.07
N ASN A 38 -11.16 6.20 14.22
CA ASN A 38 -12.04 5.03 14.36
C ASN A 38 -13.17 5.18 15.40
N ASP A 39 -13.15 6.24 16.20
CA ASP A 39 -14.24 6.67 17.11
C ASP A 39 -14.95 5.50 17.81
N GLY A 40 -14.20 4.68 18.52
CA GLY A 40 -14.72 3.54 19.26
C GLY A 40 -15.11 2.31 18.41
N PHE A 41 -14.72 2.26 17.14
CA PHE A 41 -14.96 1.10 16.27
C PHE A 41 -13.64 0.38 15.93
N SER A 42 -13.71 -0.90 15.65
CA SER A 42 -12.61 -1.69 15.07
C SER A 42 -13.16 -2.87 14.29
N CYS A 43 -12.43 -3.29 13.27
CA CYS A 43 -12.77 -4.50 12.53
C CYS A 43 -12.19 -5.74 13.22
N ILE A 44 -12.62 -6.92 12.77
CA ILE A 44 -12.17 -8.21 13.32
C ILE A 44 -10.64 -8.36 13.31
N LYS A 45 -9.94 -7.83 12.29
CA LYS A 45 -8.46 -7.88 12.21
C LYS A 45 -7.81 -7.10 13.35
N GLY A 46 -8.26 -5.87 13.63
CA GLY A 46 -7.73 -5.07 14.75
C GLY A 46 -7.97 -5.74 16.10
N LEU A 47 -9.17 -6.28 16.32
CA LEU A 47 -9.49 -7.02 17.54
C LEU A 47 -8.66 -8.29 17.70
N SER A 48 -8.17 -8.88 16.60
CA SER A 48 -7.34 -10.09 16.60
C SER A 48 -5.89 -9.85 17.04
N LEU A 49 -5.43 -8.60 17.14
CA LEU A 49 -4.02 -8.30 17.50
C LEU A 49 -3.60 -8.92 18.81
N SER A 50 -4.51 -8.96 19.81
CA SER A 50 -4.24 -9.59 21.10
C SER A 50 -3.88 -11.08 21.00
N LYS A 51 -4.35 -11.77 19.97
CA LYS A 51 -4.06 -13.20 19.78
C LYS A 51 -2.62 -13.48 19.37
N GLN A 52 -1.90 -12.50 18.86
CA GLN A 52 -0.47 -12.64 18.54
C GLN A 52 0.39 -12.99 19.77
N GLN A 53 -0.10 -12.75 20.99
CA GLN A 53 0.55 -13.20 22.22
C GLN A 53 0.65 -14.74 22.34
N THR A 54 -0.18 -15.47 21.59
CA THR A 54 -0.25 -16.94 21.66
C THR A 54 0.06 -17.63 20.34
N THR A 55 0.14 -16.89 19.23
CA THR A 55 0.40 -17.46 17.89
C THR A 55 1.84 -17.26 17.42
N VAL A 56 2.56 -16.29 18.00
CA VAL A 56 4.00 -16.09 17.72
C VAL A 56 4.82 -16.91 18.73
N LYS A 57 5.80 -17.66 18.21
CA LYS A 57 6.70 -18.48 19.06
C LYS A 57 7.50 -17.56 19.99
N PRO A 58 7.37 -17.72 21.33
CA PRO A 58 8.15 -16.90 22.26
C PRO A 58 9.61 -17.31 22.27
N ASP A 59 10.49 -16.35 22.60
CA ASP A 59 11.94 -16.55 22.76
C ASP A 59 12.64 -17.30 21.61
N ALA A 60 12.12 -17.16 20.38
CA ALA A 60 12.71 -17.75 19.19
C ALA A 60 14.12 -17.18 18.92
N LEU A 61 15.04 -18.02 18.51
CA LEU A 61 16.41 -17.66 18.14
C LEU A 61 16.59 -17.61 16.61
N PRO A 62 17.56 -16.83 16.11
CA PRO A 62 17.98 -16.87 14.71
C PRO A 62 18.29 -18.26 14.21
N LYS A 63 18.05 -18.51 12.94
CA LYS A 63 18.37 -19.80 12.30
C LYS A 63 19.25 -19.57 11.07
N ILE A 64 20.27 -20.41 10.89
CA ILE A 64 21.17 -20.39 9.73
C ILE A 64 21.08 -21.75 9.04
N ARG A 65 20.90 -21.75 7.70
CA ARG A 65 20.87 -22.96 6.90
C ARG A 65 22.26 -23.62 6.82
N GLN A 66 22.31 -24.90 7.13
CA GLN A 66 23.53 -25.70 7.06
C GLN A 66 23.72 -26.29 5.65
N ALA A 67 24.88 -26.83 5.38
CA ALA A 67 25.21 -27.46 4.09
C ALA A 67 24.33 -28.69 3.76
N ASP A 68 23.75 -29.33 4.76
CA ASP A 68 22.79 -30.43 4.61
C ASP A 68 21.36 -29.99 4.37
N GLY A 69 21.13 -28.66 4.32
CA GLY A 69 19.80 -28.05 4.11
C GLY A 69 19.02 -27.84 5.40
N THR A 70 19.46 -28.29 6.56
CA THR A 70 18.78 -28.08 7.84
C THR A 70 18.97 -26.66 8.36
N MET A 71 17.99 -26.14 9.15
CA MET A 71 18.09 -24.85 9.81
C MET A 71 18.56 -25.04 11.25
N LYS A 72 19.74 -24.50 11.58
CA LYS A 72 20.33 -24.56 12.94
C LYS A 72 20.05 -23.24 13.69
N GLU A 73 19.53 -23.34 14.91
CA GLU A 73 19.41 -22.21 15.83
C GLU A 73 20.80 -21.75 16.29
N VAL A 74 21.00 -20.42 16.33
CA VAL A 74 22.24 -19.75 16.76
C VAL A 74 21.91 -18.57 17.66
N SER A 75 22.92 -18.04 18.37
CA SER A 75 22.74 -16.79 19.12
C SER A 75 22.52 -15.60 18.18
N TRP A 76 21.97 -14.50 18.70
CA TRP A 76 21.81 -13.26 17.94
C TRP A 76 23.15 -12.73 17.43
N ASP A 77 24.20 -12.74 18.26
CA ASP A 77 25.52 -12.25 17.87
C ASP A 77 26.13 -13.11 16.73
N GLU A 78 25.97 -14.43 16.78
CA GLU A 78 26.38 -15.33 15.69
C GLU A 78 25.59 -15.05 14.41
N GLY A 79 24.27 -14.83 14.52
CA GLY A 79 23.40 -14.49 13.40
C GLY A 79 23.79 -13.17 12.75
N PHE A 80 23.98 -12.12 13.55
CA PHE A 80 24.39 -10.81 13.06
C PHE A 80 25.77 -10.84 12.41
N LYS A 81 26.74 -11.51 13.05
CA LYS A 81 28.09 -11.66 12.50
C LYS A 81 28.07 -12.42 11.18
N HIS A 82 27.34 -13.53 11.10
CA HIS A 82 27.22 -14.32 9.87
C HIS A 82 26.67 -13.47 8.71
N VAL A 83 25.59 -12.72 8.93
CA VAL A 83 24.99 -11.84 7.92
C VAL A 83 25.95 -10.73 7.50
N ALA A 84 26.59 -10.07 8.47
CA ALA A 84 27.54 -8.99 8.19
C ALA A 84 28.76 -9.47 7.38
N ASP A 85 29.31 -10.62 7.73
CA ASP A 85 30.45 -11.22 7.03
C ASP A 85 30.06 -11.61 5.59
N LYS A 86 28.88 -12.22 5.40
CA LYS A 86 28.36 -12.58 4.07
C LYS A 86 28.07 -11.36 3.20
N ILE A 87 27.48 -10.32 3.73
CA ILE A 87 27.27 -9.06 2.98
C ILE A 87 28.62 -8.50 2.50
N LYS A 88 29.61 -8.40 3.40
CA LYS A 88 30.96 -7.92 3.06
C LYS A 88 31.64 -8.80 1.99
N GLU A 89 31.54 -10.12 2.12
CA GLU A 89 32.07 -11.08 1.14
C GLU A 89 31.46 -10.85 -0.26
N LEU A 90 30.12 -10.76 -0.33
CA LEU A 90 29.39 -10.57 -1.58
C LEU A 90 29.72 -9.22 -2.23
N GLN A 91 29.72 -8.14 -1.45
CA GLN A 91 30.04 -6.81 -1.96
C GLN A 91 31.51 -6.70 -2.41
N ALA A 92 32.46 -7.31 -1.68
CA ALA A 92 33.85 -7.33 -2.08
C ALA A 92 34.10 -8.09 -3.39
N LYS A 93 33.31 -9.15 -3.64
CA LYS A 93 33.48 -10.00 -4.81
C LYS A 93 32.70 -9.49 -6.03
N TYR A 94 31.50 -8.95 -5.83
CA TYR A 94 30.56 -8.64 -6.91
C TYR A 94 30.12 -7.17 -6.97
N GLY A 95 30.63 -6.31 -6.07
CA GLY A 95 30.29 -4.89 -5.98
C GLY A 95 29.12 -4.59 -5.03
N THR A 96 28.94 -3.30 -4.71
CA THR A 96 27.98 -2.84 -3.69
C THR A 96 26.53 -3.22 -4.01
N GLU A 97 26.14 -3.23 -5.28
CA GLU A 97 24.77 -3.53 -5.71
C GLU A 97 24.45 -5.04 -5.76
N SER A 98 25.42 -5.92 -5.42
CA SER A 98 25.23 -7.38 -5.37
C SER A 98 24.33 -7.86 -4.22
N VAL A 99 24.02 -6.98 -3.27
CA VAL A 99 23.06 -7.21 -2.18
C VAL A 99 21.90 -6.23 -2.33
N ALA A 100 20.68 -6.67 -2.02
CA ALA A 100 19.49 -5.82 -2.08
C ALA A 100 18.60 -6.05 -0.85
N GLY A 101 17.65 -5.13 -0.63
CA GLY A 101 16.64 -5.26 0.40
C GLY A 101 15.23 -5.12 -0.15
N ILE A 102 14.27 -5.81 0.47
CA ILE A 102 12.84 -5.61 0.21
C ILE A 102 12.12 -5.49 1.55
N SER A 103 11.51 -4.31 1.79
CA SER A 103 10.73 -4.05 2.99
C SER A 103 9.22 -4.18 2.73
N THR A 104 8.45 -4.03 3.79
CA THR A 104 6.98 -3.93 3.73
C THR A 104 6.54 -2.48 3.97
N GLY A 105 5.26 -2.16 3.80
CA GLY A 105 4.65 -0.90 4.28
C GLY A 105 4.02 -1.04 5.67
N GLN A 106 4.42 -2.04 6.47
CA GLN A 106 3.82 -2.35 7.78
C GLN A 106 4.78 -2.18 8.98
N LEU A 107 6.03 -1.80 8.72
CA LEU A 107 7.00 -1.45 9.76
C LEU A 107 6.69 -0.08 10.38
N THR A 108 7.32 0.24 11.51
CA THR A 108 7.28 1.59 12.07
C THR A 108 8.10 2.56 11.22
N LEU A 109 7.90 3.86 11.40
CA LEU A 109 8.65 4.91 10.71
C LEU A 109 10.16 4.76 10.94
N GLU A 110 10.52 4.47 12.17
CA GLU A 110 11.90 4.31 12.64
C GLU A 110 12.56 3.06 12.03
N GLU A 111 11.81 1.96 11.89
CA GLU A 111 12.29 0.74 11.27
C GLU A 111 12.57 0.93 9.76
N PHE A 112 11.73 1.70 9.06
CA PHE A 112 12.02 2.08 7.66
C PHE A 112 13.28 2.92 7.57
N ALA A 113 13.40 3.90 8.46
CA ALA A 113 14.50 4.85 8.42
C ALA A 113 15.84 4.18 8.70
N ILE A 114 15.95 3.36 9.76
CA ILE A 114 17.20 2.65 10.06
C ILE A 114 17.55 1.66 8.96
N PHE A 115 16.57 0.94 8.38
CA PHE A 115 16.84 0.03 7.27
C PHE A 115 17.33 0.77 6.03
N GLY A 116 16.69 1.88 5.68
CA GLY A 116 17.12 2.74 4.58
C GLY A 116 18.49 3.38 4.84
N HIS A 117 18.81 3.70 6.09
CA HIS A 117 20.13 4.23 6.46
C HIS A 117 21.22 3.16 6.30
N VAL A 118 21.01 1.96 6.83
CA VAL A 118 21.99 0.85 6.73
C VAL A 118 22.21 0.45 5.28
N MET A 119 21.15 0.19 4.55
CA MET A 119 21.24 -0.36 3.19
C MET A 119 21.61 0.70 2.15
N ARG A 120 20.93 1.84 2.15
CA ARG A 120 21.06 2.86 1.10
C ARG A 120 22.25 3.81 1.35
N ASN A 121 22.47 4.21 2.59
CA ASN A 121 23.56 5.11 2.89
C ASN A 121 24.85 4.33 3.16
N TYR A 122 24.89 3.43 4.14
CA TYR A 122 26.12 2.75 4.51
C TYR A 122 26.59 1.71 3.49
N LEU A 123 25.73 0.75 3.15
CA LEU A 123 26.05 -0.32 2.19
C LEU A 123 25.96 0.14 0.73
N GLN A 124 25.37 1.30 0.45
CA GLN A 124 25.19 1.87 -0.90
C GLN A 124 24.52 0.90 -1.89
N THR A 125 23.54 0.16 -1.42
CA THR A 125 22.85 -0.86 -2.19
C THR A 125 21.39 -0.50 -2.46
N ASN A 126 20.66 -1.36 -3.15
CA ASN A 126 19.29 -1.12 -3.57
C ASN A 126 18.29 -1.67 -2.56
N VAL A 127 17.24 -0.89 -2.27
CA VAL A 127 16.11 -1.28 -1.42
C VAL A 127 14.81 -0.80 -2.05
N ASP A 128 13.83 -1.69 -2.17
CA ASP A 128 12.44 -1.30 -2.47
C ASP A 128 11.49 -1.99 -1.47
N GLY A 129 10.21 -1.93 -1.68
CA GLY A 129 9.28 -2.53 -0.73
C GLY A 129 7.86 -2.73 -1.28
N ASN A 130 7.01 -3.34 -0.45
CA ASN A 130 5.64 -3.68 -0.83
C ASN A 130 4.75 -2.46 -1.12
N THR A 131 5.18 -1.26 -0.78
CA THR A 131 4.50 -0.03 -1.21
C THR A 131 4.58 0.15 -2.72
N ARG A 132 5.60 -0.43 -3.39
CA ARG A 132 5.70 -0.56 -4.84
C ARG A 132 4.56 -1.40 -5.42
N LEU A 133 4.09 -2.42 -4.73
CA LEU A 133 3.03 -3.32 -5.15
C LEU A 133 1.62 -2.80 -4.81
N CYS A 134 1.53 -1.61 -4.18
CA CYS A 134 0.32 -1.15 -3.51
C CYS A 134 -0.11 0.26 -3.94
N MET A 135 0.72 1.27 -3.65
CA MET A 135 0.36 2.70 -3.79
C MET A 135 1.35 3.51 -4.61
N ALA A 136 2.30 2.88 -5.27
CA ALA A 136 3.30 3.58 -6.06
C ALA A 136 2.66 4.43 -7.18
N SER A 137 1.59 3.92 -7.80
CA SER A 137 0.88 4.63 -8.87
C SER A 137 0.18 5.89 -8.37
N ALA A 138 -0.52 5.82 -7.22
CA ALA A 138 -1.12 7.00 -6.61
C ALA A 138 -0.05 8.00 -6.14
N ALA A 139 1.06 7.54 -5.53
CA ALA A 139 2.15 8.40 -5.08
C ALA A 139 2.80 9.17 -6.23
N VAL A 140 3.09 8.49 -7.36
CA VAL A 140 3.59 9.16 -8.57
C VAL A 140 2.54 10.10 -9.13
N GLY A 141 1.26 9.70 -9.14
CA GLY A 141 0.15 10.56 -9.54
C GLY A 141 0.12 11.87 -8.75
N HIS A 142 0.15 11.80 -7.41
CA HIS A 142 0.19 12.98 -6.54
C HIS A 142 1.45 13.83 -6.79
N LYS A 143 2.64 13.23 -6.87
CA LYS A 143 3.89 13.98 -7.13
C LYS A 143 3.85 14.75 -8.44
N GLN A 144 3.35 14.16 -9.51
CA GLN A 144 3.27 14.81 -10.82
C GLN A 144 2.15 15.88 -10.85
N SER A 145 1.01 15.63 -10.22
CA SER A 145 -0.13 16.56 -10.21
C SER A 145 0.03 17.66 -9.16
N PHE A 146 0.51 17.33 -7.95
CA PHE A 146 0.53 18.25 -6.80
C PHE A 146 1.91 18.71 -6.37
N GLY A 147 2.98 18.13 -6.93
CA GLY A 147 4.37 18.41 -6.57
C GLY A 147 4.93 17.60 -5.40
N TYR A 148 4.08 16.88 -4.67
CA TYR A 148 4.48 16.06 -3.52
C TYR A 148 3.52 14.87 -3.32
N ASP A 149 3.98 13.81 -2.65
CA ASP A 149 3.13 12.67 -2.27
C ASP A 149 2.28 13.02 -1.03
N ALA A 150 1.23 13.77 -1.25
CA ALA A 150 0.39 14.33 -0.19
C ALA A 150 -1.10 14.26 -0.57
N PRO A 151 -1.83 13.22 -0.13
CA PRO A 151 -3.28 13.19 -0.24
C PRO A 151 -3.89 14.32 0.60
N GLY A 152 -4.83 15.07 0.01
CA GLY A 152 -5.36 16.29 0.62
C GLY A 152 -6.44 16.08 1.68
N TYR A 153 -7.11 14.96 1.66
CA TYR A 153 -8.32 14.67 2.43
C TYR A 153 -8.11 14.36 3.91
N THR A 154 -9.21 14.34 4.66
CA THR A 154 -9.35 13.69 5.96
C THR A 154 -10.40 12.59 5.89
N LEU A 155 -10.40 11.66 6.85
CA LEU A 155 -11.44 10.64 6.93
C LEU A 155 -12.83 11.23 7.19
N LYS A 156 -12.89 12.44 7.74
CA LYS A 156 -14.15 13.18 7.96
C LYS A 156 -14.85 13.52 6.65
N ASP A 157 -14.14 13.63 5.54
CA ASP A 157 -14.74 13.94 4.23
C ASP A 157 -15.75 12.88 3.77
N LEU A 158 -15.58 11.61 4.20
CA LEU A 158 -16.57 10.55 3.96
C LEU A 158 -17.96 10.85 4.59
N GLU A 159 -17.98 11.63 5.66
CA GLU A 159 -19.21 12.01 6.37
C GLU A 159 -19.81 13.33 5.88
N LEU A 160 -19.05 14.09 5.07
CA LEU A 160 -19.41 15.45 4.61
C LEU A 160 -19.71 15.52 3.11
N SER A 161 -19.38 14.51 2.35
CA SER A 161 -19.62 14.42 0.92
C SER A 161 -21.10 14.15 0.63
N ASP A 162 -21.67 14.82 -0.35
CA ASP A 162 -23.01 14.47 -0.84
C ASP A 162 -22.97 13.50 -2.02
N THR A 163 -21.81 13.35 -2.65
CA THR A 163 -21.60 12.42 -3.77
C THR A 163 -20.26 11.70 -3.61
N LEU A 164 -20.32 10.45 -3.12
CA LEU A 164 -19.16 9.60 -2.90
C LEU A 164 -19.01 8.60 -4.06
N ILE A 165 -17.89 8.66 -4.77
CA ILE A 165 -17.61 7.79 -5.92
C ILE A 165 -16.43 6.87 -5.59
N PHE A 166 -16.68 5.57 -5.46
CA PHE A 166 -15.66 4.54 -5.23
C PHE A 166 -15.26 3.88 -6.55
N ILE A 167 -13.99 3.94 -6.94
CA ILE A 167 -13.46 3.46 -8.22
C ILE A 167 -12.46 2.33 -7.95
N GLY A 168 -12.75 1.12 -8.38
CA GLY A 168 -11.90 -0.05 -8.14
C GLY A 168 -11.57 -0.23 -6.65
N ALA A 169 -12.55 0.01 -5.79
CA ALA A 169 -12.41 0.03 -4.34
C ALA A 169 -13.53 -0.73 -3.64
N ASN A 170 -13.17 -1.59 -2.69
CA ASN A 170 -14.13 -2.38 -1.91
C ASN A 170 -13.93 -2.16 -0.39
N PRO A 171 -14.24 -0.95 0.14
CA PRO A 171 -14.03 -0.63 1.55
C PRO A 171 -14.86 -1.47 2.52
N VAL A 172 -16.01 -2.01 2.13
CA VAL A 172 -16.80 -2.95 2.97
C VAL A 172 -15.92 -4.10 3.44
N VAL A 173 -15.05 -4.63 2.59
CA VAL A 173 -14.16 -5.76 2.89
C VAL A 173 -12.77 -5.29 3.34
N ALA A 174 -12.14 -4.42 2.58
CA ALA A 174 -10.74 -4.06 2.79
C ALA A 174 -10.54 -3.05 3.94
N HIS A 175 -11.45 -2.08 4.07
CA HIS A 175 -11.36 -0.97 5.03
C HIS A 175 -12.70 -0.73 5.75
N PRO A 176 -13.17 -1.66 6.61
CA PRO A 176 -14.50 -1.56 7.22
C PRO A 176 -14.76 -0.26 8.00
N ILE A 177 -13.71 0.41 8.49
CA ILE A 177 -13.84 1.71 9.18
C ILE A 177 -14.19 2.82 8.20
N ILE A 178 -13.60 2.83 6.99
CA ILE A 178 -14.01 3.76 5.92
C ILE A 178 -15.50 3.57 5.63
N TRP A 179 -15.93 2.33 5.43
CA TRP A 179 -17.33 2.05 5.18
C TRP A 179 -18.25 2.44 6.37
N GLY A 180 -17.79 2.23 7.58
CA GLY A 180 -18.48 2.69 8.80
C GLY A 180 -18.70 4.22 8.80
N ARG A 181 -17.72 5.00 8.30
CA ARG A 181 -17.85 6.46 8.14
C ARG A 181 -18.81 6.84 7.03
N VAL A 182 -18.78 6.15 5.89
CA VAL A 182 -19.80 6.36 4.83
C VAL A 182 -21.20 6.17 5.38
N ARG A 183 -21.42 5.16 6.20
CA ARG A 183 -22.72 4.91 6.85
C ARG A 183 -23.10 5.93 7.93
N LYS A 184 -22.14 6.68 8.47
CA LYS A 184 -22.37 7.80 9.39
C LYS A 184 -22.68 9.12 8.66
N ASN A 185 -22.55 9.15 7.35
CA ASN A 185 -22.85 10.34 6.56
C ASN A 185 -24.33 10.70 6.71
N GLN A 186 -24.59 11.91 7.17
CA GLN A 186 -25.95 12.47 7.40
C GLN A 186 -26.30 13.60 6.45
N VAL A 187 -25.49 13.82 5.40
CA VAL A 187 -25.81 14.82 4.38
C VAL A 187 -27.09 14.38 3.67
N PRO A 188 -28.14 15.23 3.68
CA PRO A 188 -29.44 14.85 3.09
C PRO A 188 -29.33 14.49 1.62
N GLY A 189 -29.80 13.30 1.27
CA GLY A 189 -29.82 12.84 -0.12
C GLY A 189 -28.45 12.51 -0.71
N HIS A 190 -27.43 12.29 0.13
CA HIS A 190 -26.11 11.86 -0.34
C HIS A 190 -26.23 10.59 -1.20
N LYS A 191 -25.29 10.46 -2.13
CA LYS A 191 -25.22 9.34 -3.08
C LYS A 191 -23.92 8.58 -2.91
N VAL A 192 -23.99 7.25 -2.91
CA VAL A 192 -22.84 6.35 -2.98
C VAL A 192 -22.83 5.67 -4.34
N ILE A 193 -21.78 5.89 -5.10
CA ILE A 193 -21.58 5.43 -6.47
C ILE A 193 -20.37 4.50 -6.49
N VAL A 194 -20.47 3.35 -7.17
CA VAL A 194 -19.36 2.42 -7.34
C VAL A 194 -19.11 2.18 -8.82
N ILE A 195 -17.86 2.33 -9.23
CA ILE A 195 -17.34 1.99 -10.57
C ILE A 195 -16.40 0.81 -10.38
N ASP A 196 -16.82 -0.39 -10.75
CA ASP A 196 -16.06 -1.64 -10.55
C ASP A 196 -16.57 -2.70 -11.54
N PRO A 197 -15.71 -3.45 -12.22
CA PRO A 197 -16.14 -4.53 -13.13
C PRO A 197 -17.03 -5.59 -12.44
N ARG A 198 -16.75 -5.87 -11.18
CA ARG A 198 -17.52 -6.81 -10.36
C ARG A 198 -18.52 -6.06 -9.47
N ARG A 199 -19.72 -6.61 -9.31
CA ARG A 199 -20.66 -6.13 -8.29
C ARG A 199 -20.17 -6.54 -6.91
N SER A 200 -19.16 -5.80 -6.43
CA SER A 200 -18.49 -6.05 -5.15
C SER A 200 -19.41 -5.81 -3.95
N GLU A 201 -18.98 -6.22 -2.75
CA GLU A 201 -19.72 -6.00 -1.51
C GLU A 201 -20.03 -4.52 -1.26
N THR A 202 -19.13 -3.62 -1.70
CA THR A 202 -19.42 -2.18 -1.68
C THR A 202 -20.47 -1.80 -2.72
N ALA A 203 -20.39 -2.34 -3.94
CA ALA A 203 -21.38 -2.10 -4.98
C ALA A 203 -22.78 -2.62 -4.62
N MET A 204 -22.87 -3.73 -3.88
CA MET A 204 -24.16 -4.24 -3.37
C MET A 204 -24.81 -3.32 -2.32
N ASN A 205 -24.05 -2.43 -1.72
CA ASN A 205 -24.50 -1.51 -0.68
C ASN A 205 -24.50 -0.03 -1.15
N ALA A 206 -24.27 0.21 -2.44
CA ALA A 206 -24.28 1.55 -3.07
C ALA A 206 -25.62 1.86 -3.72
N ASP A 207 -25.88 3.14 -3.95
CA ASP A 207 -27.06 3.61 -4.69
C ASP A 207 -26.93 3.35 -6.19
N TYR A 208 -25.69 3.44 -6.72
CA TYR A 208 -25.40 3.25 -8.15
C TYR A 208 -24.19 2.34 -8.32
N TRP A 209 -24.25 1.45 -9.30
CA TRP A 209 -23.13 0.63 -9.73
C TRP A 209 -22.97 0.66 -11.25
N TYR A 210 -21.77 1.00 -11.70
CA TYR A 210 -21.37 1.01 -13.10
C TYR A 210 -20.32 -0.08 -13.35
N GLY A 211 -20.77 -1.18 -13.96
CA GLY A 211 -19.99 -2.39 -14.24
C GLY A 211 -19.23 -2.29 -15.55
N LEU A 212 -18.16 -1.50 -15.61
CA LEU A 212 -17.37 -1.32 -16.82
C LEU A 212 -16.51 -2.54 -17.15
N LYS A 213 -16.07 -2.67 -18.42
CA LYS A 213 -15.05 -3.67 -18.80
C LYS A 213 -13.74 -3.39 -18.04
N PRO A 214 -13.01 -4.42 -17.59
CA PRO A 214 -11.72 -4.24 -16.91
C PRO A 214 -10.72 -3.43 -17.74
N ARG A 215 -9.96 -2.55 -17.09
CA ARG A 215 -8.91 -1.71 -17.73
C ARG A 215 -9.43 -0.64 -18.69
N THR A 216 -10.67 -0.20 -18.55
CA THR A 216 -11.24 0.88 -19.36
C THR A 216 -11.54 2.14 -18.55
N ASP A 217 -11.10 2.18 -17.30
CA ASP A 217 -11.31 3.28 -16.35
C ASP A 217 -10.77 4.61 -16.91
N LEU A 218 -9.57 4.62 -17.51
CA LEU A 218 -8.94 5.82 -18.04
C LEU A 218 -9.79 6.47 -19.14
N VAL A 219 -10.31 5.65 -20.08
CA VAL A 219 -11.19 6.12 -21.14
C VAL A 219 -12.51 6.66 -20.57
N LEU A 220 -13.08 5.98 -19.56
CA LEU A 220 -14.30 6.48 -18.89
C LEU A 220 -14.07 7.85 -18.26
N MET A 221 -12.98 8.05 -17.52
CA MET A 221 -12.68 9.34 -16.88
C MET A 221 -12.46 10.46 -17.90
N TYR A 222 -11.78 10.18 -19.02
CA TYR A 222 -11.62 11.16 -20.10
C TYR A 222 -12.93 11.46 -20.82
N THR A 223 -13.80 10.47 -21.02
CA THR A 223 -15.15 10.69 -21.59
C THR A 223 -15.99 11.57 -20.66
N ILE A 224 -15.97 11.31 -19.35
CA ILE A 224 -16.66 12.16 -18.36
C ILE A 224 -16.10 13.59 -18.42
N ALA A 225 -14.77 13.74 -18.47
CA ALA A 225 -14.14 15.06 -18.54
C ALA A 225 -14.56 15.82 -19.81
N ASN A 226 -14.56 15.16 -20.97
CA ASN A 226 -15.02 15.78 -22.22
C ASN A 226 -16.47 16.26 -22.13
N MET A 227 -17.38 15.40 -21.63
CA MET A 227 -18.80 15.74 -21.50
C MET A 227 -19.05 16.90 -20.53
N LEU A 228 -18.28 16.98 -19.41
CA LEU A 228 -18.35 18.10 -18.48
C LEU A 228 -17.88 19.42 -19.13
N ILE A 229 -16.83 19.37 -19.94
CA ILE A 229 -16.32 20.54 -20.69
C ILE A 229 -17.32 20.98 -21.76
N GLU A 230 -17.85 20.05 -22.56
CA GLU A 230 -18.84 20.36 -23.62
C GLU A 230 -20.10 21.02 -23.08
N LYS A 231 -20.50 20.69 -21.84
CA LYS A 231 -21.68 21.24 -21.16
C LYS A 231 -21.37 22.49 -20.34
N ASP A 232 -20.13 22.94 -20.31
CA ASP A 232 -19.65 24.04 -19.46
C ASP A 232 -19.91 23.80 -17.95
N TRP A 233 -19.75 22.52 -17.49
CA TRP A 233 -19.98 22.08 -16.11
C TRP A 233 -18.67 21.96 -15.33
N ILE A 234 -17.84 23.01 -15.41
CA ILE A 234 -16.51 23.07 -14.81
C ILE A 234 -16.35 24.33 -13.93
N ASP A 235 -15.39 24.35 -13.02
CA ASP A 235 -15.07 25.50 -12.18
C ASP A 235 -13.97 26.35 -12.84
N HIS A 236 -14.35 27.25 -13.76
CA HIS A 236 -13.42 28.12 -14.49
C HIS A 236 -12.50 28.91 -13.57
N LYS A 237 -13.05 29.44 -12.46
CA LYS A 237 -12.27 30.26 -11.52
C LYS A 237 -11.18 29.42 -10.87
N PHE A 238 -11.53 28.23 -10.37
CA PHE A 238 -10.54 27.35 -9.76
C PHE A 238 -9.47 26.91 -10.78
N ILE A 239 -9.87 26.59 -12.00
CA ILE A 239 -8.97 26.22 -13.08
C ILE A 239 -7.95 27.31 -13.37
N GLU A 240 -8.41 28.55 -13.58
CA GLU A 240 -7.55 29.70 -13.90
C GLU A 240 -6.59 30.04 -12.75
N GLU A 241 -7.10 30.09 -11.52
CA GLU A 241 -6.32 30.51 -10.35
C GLU A 241 -5.34 29.44 -9.86
N HIS A 242 -5.68 28.16 -9.95
CA HIS A 242 -5.01 27.08 -9.19
C HIS A 242 -4.47 25.93 -10.04
N THR A 243 -4.57 25.97 -11.38
CA THR A 243 -4.12 24.85 -12.22
C THR A 243 -3.21 25.27 -13.37
N ASN A 244 -2.50 24.30 -13.92
CA ASN A 244 -1.67 24.41 -15.13
C ASN A 244 -2.17 23.41 -16.18
N LYS A 245 -2.00 23.71 -17.48
CA LYS A 245 -2.23 22.82 -18.63
C LYS A 245 -3.69 22.41 -18.84
N PHE A 246 -4.67 23.20 -18.38
CA PHE A 246 -6.07 22.86 -18.60
C PHE A 246 -6.45 22.95 -20.08
N ASP A 247 -6.01 23.98 -20.82
CA ASP A 247 -6.37 24.15 -22.23
C ASP A 247 -5.87 22.99 -23.10
N GLU A 248 -4.65 22.51 -22.84
CA GLU A 248 -4.09 21.34 -23.51
C GLU A 248 -4.87 20.07 -23.16
N PHE A 249 -5.26 19.91 -21.88
CA PHE A 249 -6.12 18.81 -21.44
C PHE A 249 -7.49 18.86 -22.10
N ALA A 250 -8.14 20.02 -22.11
CA ALA A 250 -9.44 20.21 -22.75
C ALA A 250 -9.41 19.90 -24.25
N GLN A 251 -8.34 20.29 -24.93
CA GLN A 251 -8.16 19.92 -26.35
C GLN A 251 -7.92 18.42 -26.54
N PHE A 252 -7.16 17.80 -25.65
CA PHE A 252 -6.85 16.36 -25.69
C PHE A 252 -8.10 15.50 -25.50
N VAL A 253 -8.95 15.82 -24.51
CA VAL A 253 -10.11 14.97 -24.20
C VAL A 253 -11.24 15.04 -25.22
N LYS A 254 -11.23 15.98 -26.17
CA LYS A 254 -12.21 16.03 -27.29
C LYS A 254 -12.29 14.74 -28.09
N ALA A 255 -11.21 13.98 -28.15
CA ALA A 255 -11.17 12.67 -28.81
C ALA A 255 -11.93 11.57 -28.05
N PHE A 256 -12.34 11.82 -26.80
CA PHE A 256 -13.04 10.87 -25.95
C PHE A 256 -14.53 11.19 -25.90
N THR A 257 -15.19 10.99 -27.04
CA THR A 257 -16.64 11.22 -27.18
C THR A 257 -17.45 10.20 -26.38
N LEU A 258 -18.75 10.46 -26.19
CA LEU A 258 -19.65 9.52 -25.54
C LEU A 258 -19.68 8.17 -26.27
N GLU A 259 -19.65 8.17 -27.61
CA GLU A 259 -19.63 6.95 -28.42
C GLU A 259 -18.36 6.12 -28.13
N ARG A 260 -17.18 6.75 -28.10
CA ARG A 260 -15.91 6.09 -27.72
C ARG A 260 -15.99 5.52 -26.29
N GLY A 261 -16.59 6.27 -25.38
CA GLY A 261 -16.82 5.82 -24.00
C GLY A 261 -17.69 4.56 -23.94
N VAL A 262 -18.82 4.55 -24.64
CA VAL A 262 -19.75 3.40 -24.73
C VAL A 262 -19.04 2.17 -25.31
N GLU A 263 -18.39 2.31 -26.45
CA GLU A 263 -17.70 1.22 -27.16
C GLU A 263 -16.60 0.59 -26.29
N THR A 264 -15.78 1.44 -25.66
CA THR A 264 -14.62 0.98 -24.90
C THR A 264 -15.04 0.37 -23.57
N THR A 265 -15.91 1.05 -22.82
CA THR A 265 -16.23 0.66 -21.43
C THR A 265 -17.31 -0.42 -21.33
N GLY A 266 -18.15 -0.54 -22.37
CA GLY A 266 -19.34 -1.40 -22.36
C GLY A 266 -20.50 -0.87 -21.52
N LEU A 267 -20.38 0.33 -20.96
CA LEU A 267 -21.49 1.05 -20.34
C LEU A 267 -22.40 1.66 -21.41
N SER A 268 -23.71 1.78 -21.14
CA SER A 268 -24.60 2.44 -22.07
C SER A 268 -24.42 3.97 -22.05
N ALA A 269 -24.88 4.65 -23.11
CA ALA A 269 -24.85 6.12 -23.18
C ALA A 269 -25.64 6.75 -22.02
N GLU A 270 -26.76 6.14 -21.63
CA GLU A 270 -27.57 6.57 -20.50
C GLU A 270 -26.82 6.45 -19.18
N GLN A 271 -26.09 5.35 -18.95
CA GLN A 271 -25.29 5.14 -17.74
C GLN A 271 -24.16 6.16 -17.62
N ILE A 272 -23.43 6.44 -18.70
CA ILE A 272 -22.36 7.44 -18.69
C ILE A 272 -22.95 8.83 -18.47
N THR A 273 -24.06 9.16 -19.15
CA THR A 273 -24.75 10.45 -18.99
C THR A 273 -25.28 10.62 -17.56
N GLU A 274 -25.85 9.59 -16.97
CA GLU A 274 -26.31 9.60 -15.58
C GLU A 274 -25.15 9.88 -14.61
N LEU A 275 -24.02 9.20 -14.79
CA LEU A 275 -22.82 9.40 -13.97
C LEU A 275 -22.30 10.86 -14.07
N VAL A 276 -22.25 11.43 -15.30
CA VAL A 276 -21.87 12.83 -15.52
C VAL A 276 -22.83 13.79 -14.79
N ASN A 277 -24.13 13.52 -14.88
CA ASN A 277 -25.15 14.34 -14.18
C ASN A 277 -25.02 14.23 -12.65
N LEU A 278 -24.72 13.04 -12.10
CA LEU A 278 -24.49 12.84 -10.66
C LEU A 278 -23.28 13.66 -10.19
N ILE A 279 -22.20 13.69 -10.96
CA ILE A 279 -21.01 14.50 -10.67
C ILE A 279 -21.33 15.98 -10.70
N HIS A 280 -21.99 16.45 -11.76
CA HIS A 280 -22.34 17.86 -11.92
C HIS A 280 -23.28 18.38 -10.83
N ASN A 281 -24.29 17.60 -10.46
CA ASN A 281 -25.29 18.00 -9.46
C ASN A 281 -24.78 17.90 -8.01
N GLY A 282 -23.66 17.22 -7.78
CA GLY A 282 -23.03 17.13 -6.48
C GLY A 282 -22.40 18.48 -6.06
N LYS A 283 -22.64 18.88 -4.80
CA LYS A 283 -22.06 20.10 -4.21
C LYS A 283 -20.73 19.85 -3.53
N ALA A 284 -20.53 18.60 -3.08
CA ALA A 284 -19.32 18.11 -2.45
C ALA A 284 -19.04 16.69 -2.97
N VAL A 285 -18.36 16.60 -4.12
CA VAL A 285 -18.06 15.34 -4.80
C VAL A 285 -16.69 14.84 -4.36
N SER A 286 -16.62 13.60 -3.92
CA SER A 286 -15.36 12.95 -3.56
C SER A 286 -15.17 11.66 -4.34
N PHE A 287 -13.98 11.51 -4.94
CA PHE A 287 -13.55 10.34 -5.69
C PHE A 287 -12.59 9.52 -4.84
N TRP A 288 -12.88 8.25 -4.63
CA TRP A 288 -12.10 7.35 -3.77
C TRP A 288 -11.65 6.12 -4.54
N TRP A 289 -10.36 5.92 -4.69
CA TRP A 289 -9.83 4.75 -5.40
C TRP A 289 -8.79 3.98 -4.58
N THR A 290 -8.56 2.71 -4.96
CA THR A 290 -7.49 1.89 -4.39
C THR A 290 -6.91 0.94 -5.44
N MET A 291 -6.69 -0.33 -5.11
CA MET A 291 -5.93 -1.31 -5.91
C MET A 291 -6.56 -1.63 -7.28
N GLY A 292 -7.86 -1.46 -7.44
CA GLY A 292 -8.50 -1.62 -8.76
C GLY A 292 -7.92 -0.66 -9.80
N VAL A 293 -7.57 0.56 -9.39
CA VAL A 293 -6.89 1.58 -10.22
C VAL A 293 -5.38 1.38 -10.18
N ASN A 294 -4.77 1.29 -8.98
CA ASN A 294 -3.32 1.34 -8.83
C ASN A 294 -2.58 0.16 -9.45
N GLN A 295 -3.16 -1.06 -9.42
CA GLN A 295 -2.53 -2.28 -9.90
C GLN A 295 -2.86 -2.57 -11.38
N GLY A 296 -2.67 -1.58 -12.24
CA GLY A 296 -2.88 -1.66 -13.68
C GLY A 296 -1.61 -1.31 -14.47
N TYR A 297 -1.59 -1.60 -15.76
CA TYR A 297 -0.46 -1.29 -16.64
C TYR A 297 -0.34 0.21 -17.01
N GLU A 298 -1.40 1.00 -16.82
CA GLU A 298 -1.45 2.48 -17.02
C GLU A 298 -2.03 3.21 -15.79
N ALA A 299 -1.74 2.67 -14.60
CA ALA A 299 -2.37 3.05 -13.34
C ALA A 299 -2.09 4.49 -12.93
N VAL A 300 -0.90 5.04 -13.20
CA VAL A 300 -0.58 6.45 -12.88
C VAL A 300 -1.50 7.40 -13.64
N ARG A 301 -1.70 7.18 -14.94
CA ARG A 301 -2.59 8.02 -15.76
C ARG A 301 -4.06 7.86 -15.36
N THR A 302 -4.47 6.64 -14.99
CA THR A 302 -5.82 6.39 -14.46
C THR A 302 -6.04 7.14 -13.14
N ALA A 303 -5.10 7.10 -12.20
CA ALA A 303 -5.19 7.87 -10.96
C ALA A 303 -5.24 9.39 -11.22
N GLN A 304 -4.44 9.88 -12.17
CA GLN A 304 -4.40 11.29 -12.54
C GLN A 304 -5.65 11.75 -13.28
N SER A 305 -6.29 10.89 -14.07
CA SER A 305 -7.58 11.25 -14.69
C SER A 305 -8.68 11.47 -13.64
N ILE A 306 -8.67 10.72 -12.55
CA ILE A 306 -9.55 10.95 -11.39
C ILE A 306 -9.21 12.28 -10.69
N ILE A 307 -7.92 12.57 -10.49
CA ILE A 307 -7.46 13.86 -9.95
C ILE A 307 -7.90 15.02 -10.85
N ASN A 308 -7.79 14.86 -12.17
CA ASN A 308 -8.20 15.87 -13.14
C ASN A 308 -9.70 16.19 -13.01
N LEU A 309 -10.57 15.19 -12.81
CA LEU A 309 -12.00 15.43 -12.57
C LEU A 309 -12.23 16.25 -11.29
N ALA A 310 -11.51 15.93 -10.21
CA ALA A 310 -11.61 16.71 -8.97
C ALA A 310 -11.12 18.15 -9.16
N LEU A 311 -10.04 18.38 -9.90
CA LEU A 311 -9.50 19.72 -10.21
C LEU A 311 -10.46 20.54 -11.07
N MET A 312 -10.92 19.97 -12.21
CA MET A 312 -11.75 20.73 -13.16
C MET A 312 -13.13 21.08 -12.62
N THR A 313 -13.62 20.35 -11.64
CA THR A 313 -14.91 20.60 -10.99
C THR A 313 -14.78 21.39 -9.67
N GLY A 314 -13.55 21.83 -9.31
CA GLY A 314 -13.29 22.53 -8.06
C GLY A 314 -13.57 21.70 -6.80
N ASN A 315 -13.63 20.37 -6.93
CA ASN A 315 -13.86 19.43 -5.83
C ASN A 315 -12.53 18.99 -5.19
N ILE A 316 -11.78 19.94 -4.65
CA ILE A 316 -10.51 19.69 -3.94
C ILE A 316 -10.29 20.75 -2.86
N GLY A 317 -9.67 20.38 -1.75
CA GLY A 317 -9.37 21.28 -0.63
C GLY A 317 -10.58 21.74 0.18
N LYS A 318 -11.79 21.38 -0.20
CA LYS A 318 -13.05 21.70 0.47
C LYS A 318 -13.56 20.51 1.29
N PRO A 319 -14.36 20.72 2.35
CA PRO A 319 -14.99 19.61 3.08
C PRO A 319 -15.82 18.70 2.18
N GLY A 320 -15.62 17.38 2.32
CA GLY A 320 -16.35 16.37 1.56
C GLY A 320 -15.92 16.20 0.11
N THR A 321 -14.78 16.75 -0.30
CA THR A 321 -14.32 16.70 -1.70
C THR A 321 -12.96 15.99 -1.85
N GLY A 322 -12.53 15.78 -3.08
CA GLY A 322 -11.16 15.38 -3.42
C GLY A 322 -11.04 14.21 -4.38
N GLY A 323 -9.86 14.10 -5.00
CA GLY A 323 -9.36 12.88 -5.62
C GLY A 323 -8.54 12.12 -4.58
N ASN A 324 -9.13 11.11 -3.94
CA ASN A 324 -8.70 10.55 -2.67
C ASN A 324 -8.24 9.10 -2.82
N SER A 325 -6.93 8.86 -2.73
CA SER A 325 -6.37 7.51 -2.76
C SER A 325 -6.49 6.80 -1.41
N ILE A 326 -7.02 5.58 -1.39
CA ILE A 326 -7.16 4.76 -0.18
C ILE A 326 -5.94 3.85 -0.07
N THR A 327 -5.01 4.19 0.81
CA THR A 327 -3.82 3.38 1.11
C THR A 327 -4.18 2.10 1.84
N GLY A 328 -3.50 1.00 1.51
CA GLY A 328 -3.73 -0.32 2.11
C GLY A 328 -2.93 -0.57 3.39
N GLN A 329 -1.60 -0.53 3.30
CA GLN A 329 -0.68 -0.90 4.39
C GLN A 329 -0.58 0.20 5.44
N CYS A 330 -0.48 -0.17 6.72
CA CYS A 330 -0.63 0.75 7.86
C CYS A 330 0.37 1.93 7.85
N ASN A 331 1.58 1.74 7.39
CA ASN A 331 2.58 2.82 7.34
C ASN A 331 3.18 3.00 5.93
N ALA A 332 2.36 2.80 4.89
CA ALA A 332 2.83 3.00 3.53
C ALA A 332 3.26 4.45 3.25
N MET A 333 2.64 5.43 3.89
CA MET A 333 3.04 6.83 3.83
C MET A 333 4.44 7.02 4.43
N GLY A 334 4.68 6.50 5.63
CA GLY A 334 6.00 6.55 6.29
C GLY A 334 7.07 5.87 5.45
N SER A 335 6.77 4.69 4.89
CA SER A 335 7.68 3.98 3.98
C SER A 335 8.07 4.84 2.77
N ARG A 336 7.11 5.47 2.08
CA ARG A 336 7.39 6.28 0.90
C ARG A 336 8.24 7.52 1.19
N LEU A 337 8.04 8.14 2.36
CA LEU A 337 8.73 9.37 2.73
C LEU A 337 10.05 9.15 3.48
N PHE A 338 10.20 8.04 4.22
CA PHE A 338 11.31 7.87 5.16
C PHE A 338 12.11 6.56 5.00
N SER A 339 11.89 5.78 3.95
CA SER A 339 12.71 4.59 3.66
C SER A 339 13.98 4.88 2.84
N ASN A 340 14.22 6.12 2.44
CA ASN A 340 15.37 6.51 1.62
C ASN A 340 15.47 5.73 0.28
N THR A 341 14.35 5.43 -0.33
CA THR A 341 14.26 4.61 -1.56
C THR A 341 14.03 5.44 -2.81
N THR A 342 12.83 6.03 -2.96
CA THR A 342 12.44 6.85 -4.12
C THR A 342 12.66 8.35 -3.92
N CYS A 343 13.01 8.76 -2.70
CA CYS A 343 13.41 10.09 -2.31
C CYS A 343 14.33 9.99 -1.09
N LEU A 344 15.09 11.04 -0.78
CA LEU A 344 15.78 11.16 0.50
C LEU A 344 14.74 11.27 1.64
N PHE A 345 15.17 11.05 2.87
CA PHE A 345 14.30 11.15 4.05
C PHE A 345 13.46 12.44 4.03
N GLY A 346 12.15 12.29 4.24
CA GLY A 346 11.19 13.40 4.21
C GLY A 346 10.87 13.94 2.82
N GLY A 347 11.06 13.14 1.77
CA GLY A 347 10.69 13.52 0.40
C GLY A 347 11.72 14.37 -0.34
N GLY A 348 12.95 14.50 0.19
CA GLY A 348 14.03 15.28 -0.45
C GLY A 348 14.52 14.66 -1.77
N GLU A 349 15.09 15.52 -2.63
CA GLU A 349 15.64 15.09 -3.92
C GLU A 349 17.09 14.61 -3.77
N PHE A 350 17.46 13.51 -4.42
CA PHE A 350 18.82 12.94 -4.37
C PHE A 350 19.91 13.86 -4.96
N GLY A 351 19.52 14.72 -5.91
CA GLY A 351 20.42 15.69 -6.54
C GLY A 351 20.68 16.96 -5.70
N ASP A 352 19.94 17.15 -4.60
CA ASP A 352 20.12 18.32 -3.73
C ASP A 352 21.30 18.08 -2.77
N GLU A 353 22.45 18.72 -3.07
CA GLU A 353 23.68 18.60 -2.28
C GLU A 353 23.53 19.18 -0.87
N ASN A 354 22.75 20.26 -0.70
CA ASN A 354 22.51 20.87 0.60
C ASN A 354 21.68 19.95 1.48
N GLU A 355 20.66 19.33 0.90
CA GLU A 355 19.82 18.36 1.61
C GLU A 355 20.63 17.11 2.00
N ARG A 356 21.49 16.62 1.12
CA ARG A 356 22.38 15.49 1.43
C ARG A 356 23.37 15.84 2.55
N ALA A 357 23.96 17.02 2.52
CA ALA A 357 24.85 17.49 3.59
C ALA A 357 24.12 17.60 4.93
N ARG A 358 22.90 18.14 4.93
CA ARG A 358 22.04 18.22 6.12
C ARG A 358 21.67 16.82 6.67
N ILE A 359 21.33 15.88 5.81
CA ILE A 359 21.05 14.50 6.23
C ILE A 359 22.31 13.84 6.80
N ALA A 360 23.48 14.05 6.20
CA ALA A 360 24.75 13.53 6.69
C ALA A 360 25.05 14.03 8.12
N GLU A 361 24.91 15.34 8.37
CA GLU A 361 25.08 15.95 9.69
C GLU A 361 24.12 15.37 10.73
N LEU A 362 22.81 15.33 10.39
CA LEU A 362 21.78 14.83 11.31
C LEU A 362 21.94 13.35 11.62
N THR A 363 22.27 12.53 10.63
CA THR A 363 22.41 11.07 10.78
C THR A 363 23.77 10.63 11.30
N GLY A 364 24.78 11.50 11.26
CA GLY A 364 26.13 11.20 11.74
C GLY A 364 26.98 10.37 10.76
N ILE A 365 26.65 10.37 9.46
CA ILE A 365 27.38 9.64 8.41
C ILE A 365 28.12 10.66 7.49
N ASP A 366 29.16 10.19 6.80
CA ASP A 366 29.82 11.02 5.80
C ASP A 366 28.86 11.32 4.62
N VAL A 367 28.92 12.55 4.10
CA VAL A 367 28.06 13.01 3.00
C VAL A 367 28.22 12.16 1.73
N ASP A 368 29.41 11.61 1.50
CA ASP A 368 29.66 10.73 0.37
C ASP A 368 28.93 9.39 0.46
N HIS A 369 28.56 8.99 1.64
CA HIS A 369 27.75 7.81 1.89
C HIS A 369 26.23 8.06 1.72
N VAL A 370 25.77 9.31 1.81
CA VAL A 370 24.35 9.61 1.59
C VAL A 370 23.96 9.27 0.15
N ALA A 371 22.88 8.50 -0.02
CA ALA A 371 22.41 8.04 -1.32
C ALA A 371 22.32 9.19 -2.35
N LYS A 372 22.87 8.97 -3.54
CA LYS A 372 22.97 9.97 -4.63
C LYS A 372 21.95 9.76 -5.75
N LYS A 373 21.25 8.64 -5.75
CA LYS A 373 20.24 8.25 -6.77
C LYS A 373 19.10 7.45 -6.15
N PRO A 374 17.91 7.43 -6.77
CA PRO A 374 16.85 6.53 -6.35
C PRO A 374 17.29 5.06 -6.44
N THR A 375 16.61 4.19 -5.69
CA THR A 375 16.78 2.74 -5.82
C THR A 375 16.27 2.24 -7.17
N ILE A 376 16.72 1.06 -7.59
CA ILE A 376 16.04 0.32 -8.67
C ILE A 376 14.70 -0.22 -8.14
N PRO A 377 13.66 -0.29 -9.00
CA PRO A 377 12.35 -0.78 -8.58
C PRO A 377 12.37 -2.30 -8.31
N TYR A 378 11.41 -2.77 -7.53
CA TYR A 378 11.28 -4.14 -7.06
C TYR A 378 11.42 -5.20 -8.19
N ASN A 379 10.80 -4.99 -9.35
CA ASN A 379 10.92 -5.90 -10.48
C ASN A 379 12.38 -6.02 -10.97
N LYS A 380 13.15 -4.91 -10.91
CA LYS A 380 14.57 -4.93 -11.30
C LYS A 380 15.44 -5.66 -10.28
N ILE A 381 15.04 -5.67 -9.01
CA ILE A 381 15.71 -6.52 -8.00
C ILE A 381 15.49 -8.00 -8.35
N VAL A 382 14.26 -8.41 -8.63
CA VAL A 382 13.93 -9.81 -9.02
C VAL A 382 14.62 -10.20 -10.33
N GLU A 383 14.61 -9.32 -11.33
CA GLU A 383 15.30 -9.53 -12.60
C GLU A 383 16.83 -9.67 -12.40
N GLY A 384 17.45 -8.82 -11.55
CA GLY A 384 18.87 -8.85 -11.23
C GLY A 384 19.28 -10.12 -10.49
N ILE A 385 18.43 -10.66 -9.60
CA ILE A 385 18.66 -11.98 -8.97
C ILE A 385 18.65 -13.08 -10.06
N ASN A 386 17.66 -13.05 -10.94
CA ASN A 386 17.54 -14.04 -12.02
C ASN A 386 18.73 -13.98 -12.99
N ALA A 387 19.27 -12.80 -13.26
CA ALA A 387 20.46 -12.57 -14.08
C ALA A 387 21.77 -12.94 -13.34
N GLY A 388 21.73 -13.18 -12.02
CA GLY A 388 22.92 -13.46 -11.21
C GLY A 388 23.76 -12.22 -10.88
N GLU A 389 23.21 -11.02 -11.02
CA GLU A 389 23.82 -9.74 -10.64
C GLU A 389 23.65 -9.47 -9.14
N ILE A 390 22.48 -9.80 -8.58
CA ILE A 390 22.18 -9.73 -7.15
C ILE A 390 22.32 -11.12 -6.54
N LYS A 391 23.17 -11.25 -5.54
CA LYS A 391 23.54 -12.49 -4.84
C LYS A 391 23.01 -12.58 -3.42
N GLY A 392 22.73 -11.42 -2.80
CA GLY A 392 22.17 -11.32 -1.46
C GLY A 392 20.85 -10.57 -1.45
N LEU A 393 19.87 -11.06 -0.68
CA LEU A 393 18.58 -10.39 -0.49
C LEU A 393 18.19 -10.44 0.99
N TRP A 394 17.81 -9.28 1.53
CA TRP A 394 17.23 -9.18 2.87
C TRP A 394 15.77 -8.71 2.76
N ILE A 395 14.82 -9.56 3.14
CA ILE A 395 13.41 -9.22 3.19
C ILE A 395 12.93 -9.01 4.63
N LEU A 396 12.11 -7.97 4.84
CA LEU A 396 11.56 -7.60 6.15
C LEU A 396 10.04 -7.65 6.13
N CYS A 397 9.45 -8.56 6.93
CA CYS A 397 8.01 -8.65 7.18
C CYS A 397 7.17 -8.66 5.89
N THR A 398 7.68 -9.35 4.88
CA THR A 398 7.02 -9.53 3.57
C THR A 398 7.22 -10.95 3.06
N ASN A 399 6.32 -11.38 2.17
CA ASN A 399 6.29 -12.75 1.65
C ASN A 399 6.20 -12.77 0.11
N PRO A 400 7.29 -12.42 -0.60
CA PRO A 400 7.29 -12.32 -2.05
C PRO A 400 7.05 -13.66 -2.78
N ARG A 401 7.38 -14.81 -2.18
CA ARG A 401 7.00 -16.14 -2.68
C ARG A 401 5.48 -16.28 -2.91
N HIS A 402 4.69 -15.52 -2.17
CA HIS A 402 3.23 -15.48 -2.28
C HIS A 402 2.75 -14.21 -2.99
N SER A 403 3.26 -13.05 -2.63
CA SER A 403 2.71 -11.75 -3.00
C SER A 403 3.18 -11.20 -4.34
N TRP A 404 4.29 -11.72 -4.89
CA TRP A 404 4.81 -11.24 -6.16
C TRP A 404 3.89 -11.62 -7.34
N THR A 405 3.83 -10.75 -8.36
CA THR A 405 3.14 -11.07 -9.60
C THR A 405 3.86 -12.19 -10.34
N ASN A 406 3.14 -13.14 -10.93
CA ASN A 406 3.73 -14.37 -11.45
C ASN A 406 4.76 -14.93 -10.46
N ASN A 407 4.31 -15.29 -9.27
CA ASN A 407 5.15 -15.56 -8.11
C ASN A 407 6.16 -16.71 -8.28
N GLU A 408 6.00 -17.55 -9.30
CA GLU A 408 7.01 -18.54 -9.70
C GLU A 408 8.34 -17.88 -10.09
N THR A 409 8.30 -16.68 -10.67
CA THR A 409 9.52 -15.94 -11.03
C THR A 409 10.34 -15.55 -9.81
N PHE A 410 9.70 -15.24 -8.68
CA PHE A 410 10.40 -15.02 -7.41
C PHE A 410 10.86 -16.34 -6.78
N ALA A 411 10.06 -17.41 -6.88
CA ALA A 411 10.46 -18.72 -6.38
C ALA A 411 11.74 -19.24 -7.04
N GLU A 412 11.89 -19.01 -8.35
CA GLU A 412 13.11 -19.34 -9.07
C GLU A 412 14.28 -18.41 -8.70
N ALA A 413 14.02 -17.12 -8.50
CA ALA A 413 15.01 -16.16 -8.07
C ALA A 413 15.58 -16.51 -6.68
N ALA A 414 14.73 -16.83 -5.71
CA ALA A 414 15.13 -17.15 -4.34
C ALA A 414 16.16 -18.27 -4.26
N LYS A 415 16.04 -19.29 -5.13
CA LYS A 415 16.96 -20.43 -5.20
C LYS A 415 18.38 -20.09 -5.72
N LYS A 416 18.53 -18.90 -6.34
CA LYS A 416 19.82 -18.45 -6.91
C LYS A 416 20.62 -17.56 -5.96
N LEU A 417 20.05 -17.24 -4.79
CA LEU A 417 20.68 -16.37 -3.81
C LEU A 417 21.71 -17.13 -2.96
N ASP A 418 22.91 -16.56 -2.85
CA ASP A 418 23.96 -17.03 -1.93
C ASP A 418 23.66 -16.63 -0.48
N LEU A 419 22.89 -15.53 -0.30
CA LEU A 419 22.42 -15.04 0.99
C LEU A 419 20.95 -14.60 0.86
N PHE A 420 20.04 -15.33 1.48
CA PHE A 420 18.64 -14.95 1.56
C PHE A 420 18.20 -14.82 3.02
N ILE A 421 18.08 -13.58 3.49
CA ILE A 421 17.68 -13.25 4.87
C ILE A 421 16.18 -12.97 4.88
N VAL A 422 15.46 -13.74 5.68
CA VAL A 422 14.04 -13.55 5.96
C VAL A 422 13.88 -13.12 7.41
N GLN A 423 13.41 -11.90 7.63
CA GLN A 423 13.09 -11.34 8.94
C GLN A 423 11.56 -11.22 9.05
N ASP A 424 10.94 -12.02 9.91
CA ASP A 424 9.48 -12.06 10.07
C ASP A 424 9.08 -12.58 11.47
N ILE A 425 7.82 -12.36 11.85
CA ILE A 425 7.24 -12.87 13.10
C ILE A 425 6.84 -14.36 13.00
N TYR A 426 6.69 -14.91 11.79
CA TYR A 426 6.33 -16.30 11.53
C TYR A 426 7.30 -16.97 10.57
N ASP A 427 7.84 -18.12 10.95
CA ASP A 427 8.69 -18.97 10.08
C ASP A 427 7.86 -19.91 9.16
N THR A 428 6.53 -19.80 9.23
CA THR A 428 5.57 -20.56 8.42
C THR A 428 5.20 -19.87 7.10
N ILE A 429 5.81 -18.73 6.77
CA ILE A 429 5.61 -18.06 5.49
C ILE A 429 6.40 -18.75 4.37
N GLU A 430 5.88 -18.76 3.16
CA GLU A 430 6.46 -19.46 2.01
C GLU A 430 7.90 -18.99 1.69
N SER A 431 8.20 -17.71 1.90
CA SER A 431 9.55 -17.18 1.70
C SER A 431 10.58 -17.70 2.69
N ALA A 432 10.16 -18.20 3.86
CA ALA A 432 11.08 -18.77 4.84
C ALA A 432 11.62 -20.17 4.43
N GLU A 433 10.91 -20.85 3.52
CA GLU A 433 11.33 -22.15 3.02
C GLU A 433 12.69 -22.10 2.30
N ASP A 434 12.96 -21.01 1.55
CA ASP A 434 14.19 -20.81 0.79
C ASP A 434 15.25 -19.99 1.56
N ALA A 435 14.94 -19.50 2.77
CA ALA A 435 15.84 -18.66 3.54
C ALA A 435 17.16 -19.35 3.86
N THR A 436 18.29 -18.65 3.70
CA THR A 436 19.59 -19.07 4.24
C THR A 436 19.78 -18.61 5.68
N VAL A 437 19.14 -17.49 6.03
CA VAL A 437 19.09 -16.96 7.40
C VAL A 437 17.64 -16.55 7.72
N TYR A 438 17.14 -16.97 8.88
CA TYR A 438 15.85 -16.51 9.40
C TYR A 438 16.05 -15.77 10.72
N PHE A 439 15.52 -14.54 10.79
CA PHE A 439 15.50 -13.70 11.98
C PHE A 439 14.08 -13.61 12.55
N PRO A 440 13.79 -14.25 13.69
CA PRO A 440 12.51 -14.15 14.38
C PRO A 440 12.42 -12.82 15.13
N VAL A 441 11.43 -12.00 14.76
CA VAL A 441 11.20 -10.71 15.41
C VAL A 441 9.87 -10.68 16.12
N VAL A 442 9.69 -9.73 17.07
CA VAL A 442 8.47 -9.65 17.86
C VAL A 442 7.32 -8.95 17.10
N PRO A 443 6.06 -9.33 17.40
CA PRO A 443 4.89 -8.65 16.87
C PRO A 443 4.71 -7.25 17.47
N GLY A 444 3.89 -6.40 16.83
CA GLY A 444 3.64 -5.01 17.24
C GLY A 444 3.23 -4.82 18.69
N ILE A 445 2.54 -5.79 19.31
CA ILE A 445 2.19 -5.72 20.74
C ILE A 445 3.39 -5.78 21.70
N LYS A 446 4.59 -6.12 21.21
CA LYS A 446 5.83 -6.23 22.00
C LYS A 446 6.91 -5.20 21.61
N LYS A 447 6.62 -4.27 20.70
CA LYS A 447 7.56 -3.22 20.27
C LYS A 447 6.90 -1.84 20.27
N GLU A 448 7.66 -0.80 19.99
CA GLU A 448 7.16 0.57 19.91
C GLU A 448 7.73 1.31 18.70
N GLY A 449 7.02 2.34 18.28
CA GLY A 449 7.37 3.19 17.15
C GLY A 449 6.19 4.04 16.69
N THR A 450 6.30 4.65 15.53
CA THR A 450 5.28 5.53 14.98
C THR A 450 4.79 5.08 13.61
N TYR A 451 3.56 5.48 13.29
CA TYR A 451 2.91 5.26 12.00
C TYR A 451 2.42 6.58 11.41
N ILE A 452 2.32 6.64 10.10
CA ILE A 452 1.66 7.72 9.35
C ILE A 452 0.55 7.09 8.52
N ASN A 453 -0.70 7.38 8.85
CA ASN A 453 -1.86 6.80 8.21
C ASN A 453 -2.20 7.46 6.85
N LEU A 454 -3.29 6.99 6.23
CA LEU A 454 -3.73 7.45 4.90
C LEU A 454 -4.17 8.93 4.84
N GLU A 455 -4.52 9.54 5.98
CA GLU A 455 -4.86 10.97 6.09
C GLU A 455 -3.72 11.81 6.69
N ARG A 456 -2.46 11.35 6.59
CA ARG A 456 -1.26 12.02 7.09
C ARG A 456 -1.18 12.11 8.62
N ARG A 457 -1.99 11.37 9.35
CA ARG A 457 -1.99 11.39 10.81
C ARG A 457 -0.91 10.47 11.37
N MET A 458 -0.07 11.04 12.21
CA MET A 458 0.92 10.29 12.98
C MET A 458 0.28 9.73 14.24
N SER A 459 0.57 8.47 14.53
CA SER A 459 0.09 7.74 15.68
C SER A 459 1.20 6.88 16.30
N ALA A 460 1.02 6.46 17.56
CA ALA A 460 2.02 5.69 18.28
C ALA A 460 1.60 4.24 18.48
N MET A 461 2.44 3.32 18.03
CA MET A 461 2.43 1.94 18.53
C MET A 461 3.25 1.88 19.82
N ARG A 462 2.66 1.32 20.87
CA ARG A 462 3.30 1.19 22.20
C ARG A 462 3.40 -0.27 22.59
N LYS A 463 4.47 -0.59 23.29
CA LYS A 463 4.70 -1.92 23.84
C LYS A 463 3.62 -2.25 24.87
N VAL A 464 2.76 -3.21 24.57
CA VAL A 464 1.64 -3.66 25.38
C VAL A 464 2.09 -4.75 26.35
N LEU A 465 2.90 -5.71 25.87
CA LEU A 465 3.40 -6.85 26.64
C LEU A 465 4.92 -6.78 26.82
N PRO A 466 5.45 -7.33 27.93
CA PRO A 466 6.90 -7.50 28.09
C PRO A 466 7.43 -8.45 27.02
N ARG A 467 8.73 -8.39 26.78
CA ARG A 467 9.49 -9.32 25.94
C ARG A 467 10.18 -10.36 26.79
N GLY A 468 10.41 -11.55 26.23
CA GLY A 468 11.33 -12.55 26.75
C GLY A 468 12.79 -12.14 26.57
N GLU A 469 13.70 -12.94 27.07
CA GLU A 469 15.15 -12.65 27.07
C GLU A 469 15.76 -12.59 25.67
N ASN A 470 15.30 -13.46 24.77
CA ASN A 470 15.80 -13.54 23.39
C ASN A 470 14.95 -12.78 22.37
N GLU A 471 13.88 -12.10 22.81
CA GLU A 471 12.96 -11.40 21.92
C GLU A 471 13.44 -10.01 21.58
N ILE A 472 13.65 -9.73 20.28
CA ILE A 472 14.03 -8.40 19.78
C ILE A 472 13.03 -7.89 18.73
N SER A 473 12.97 -6.58 18.56
CA SER A 473 12.18 -5.92 17.52
C SER A 473 12.91 -5.91 16.18
N ASP A 474 12.19 -5.58 15.11
CA ASP A 474 12.78 -5.33 13.79
C ASP A 474 13.86 -4.27 13.86
N TYR A 475 13.63 -3.20 14.62
CA TYR A 475 14.59 -2.12 14.83
C TYR A 475 15.90 -2.64 15.43
N GLU A 476 15.82 -3.41 16.51
CA GLU A 476 16.99 -3.98 17.20
C GLU A 476 17.73 -5.02 16.34
N CYS A 477 16.99 -5.78 15.52
CA CYS A 477 17.58 -6.71 14.58
C CYS A 477 18.43 -5.98 13.53
N ILE A 478 17.89 -4.92 12.91
CA ILE A 478 18.60 -4.09 11.93
C ILE A 478 19.81 -3.40 12.59
N LEU A 479 19.64 -2.86 13.80
CA LEU A 479 20.70 -2.22 14.59
C LEU A 479 21.82 -3.21 14.91
N GLY A 480 21.49 -4.47 15.28
CA GLY A 480 22.45 -5.53 15.55
C GLY A 480 23.33 -5.86 14.33
N VAL A 481 22.69 -6.01 13.15
CA VAL A 481 23.42 -6.21 11.88
C VAL A 481 24.29 -4.97 11.56
N ALA A 482 23.80 -3.75 11.76
CA ALA A 482 24.56 -2.52 11.53
C ALA A 482 25.82 -2.44 12.41
N LYS A 483 25.71 -2.82 13.68
CA LYS A 483 26.85 -2.89 14.60
C LYS A 483 27.85 -3.96 14.15
N ALA A 484 27.40 -5.14 13.73
CA ALA A 484 28.25 -6.22 13.21
C ALA A 484 28.93 -5.84 11.88
N LEU A 485 28.28 -5.01 11.05
CA LEU A 485 28.90 -4.40 9.87
C LEU A 485 30.01 -3.40 10.19
N GLY A 486 30.09 -2.92 11.43
CA GLY A 486 31.11 -1.96 11.89
C GLY A 486 30.79 -0.51 11.51
N MET A 487 29.51 -0.10 11.47
CA MET A 487 29.12 1.25 11.11
C MET A 487 29.67 2.35 12.05
N GLY A 488 30.07 2.00 13.28
CA GLY A 488 30.68 2.93 14.22
C GLY A 488 29.82 4.17 14.47
N LYS A 489 30.41 5.35 14.24
CA LYS A 489 29.72 6.65 14.44
C LYS A 489 28.43 6.80 13.61
N GLY A 490 28.32 6.15 12.46
CA GLY A 490 27.18 6.20 11.59
C GLY A 490 25.89 5.60 12.18
N ILE A 491 25.99 4.90 13.33
CA ILE A 491 24.82 4.28 14.00
C ILE A 491 24.62 4.78 15.45
N GLU A 492 25.50 5.61 16.00
CA GLU A 492 25.41 6.08 17.39
C GLU A 492 24.13 6.88 17.68
N LYS A 493 23.62 7.64 16.69
CA LYS A 493 22.37 8.41 16.80
C LYS A 493 21.11 7.56 16.61
N TRP A 494 21.27 6.25 16.38
CA TRP A 494 20.19 5.30 16.05
C TRP A 494 19.98 4.23 17.15
N GLU A 495 20.45 4.46 18.37
CA GLU A 495 20.40 3.43 19.44
C GLU A 495 18.97 3.04 19.85
N THR A 496 18.01 3.92 19.72
CA THR A 496 16.61 3.64 20.07
C THR A 496 15.63 4.20 19.04
N PRO A 497 14.41 3.62 18.91
CA PRO A 497 13.37 4.19 18.07
C PRO A 497 13.08 5.67 18.39
N ARG A 498 13.11 6.06 19.67
CA ARG A 498 12.89 7.45 20.08
C ARG A 498 13.96 8.39 19.54
N MET A 499 15.24 8.03 19.64
CA MET A 499 16.33 8.85 19.07
C MET A 499 16.19 9.00 17.56
N CYS A 500 15.82 7.91 16.87
CA CYS A 500 15.51 7.93 15.45
C CYS A 500 14.34 8.87 15.14
N PHE A 501 13.24 8.78 15.88
CA PHE A 501 12.08 9.66 15.70
C PHE A 501 12.46 11.16 15.86
N ASP A 502 13.20 11.50 16.91
CA ASP A 502 13.63 12.89 17.15
C ASP A 502 14.50 13.40 16.00
N MET A 503 15.41 12.57 15.46
CA MET A 503 16.20 12.89 14.28
C MET A 503 15.33 13.06 13.03
N LEU A 504 14.33 12.21 12.80
CA LEU A 504 13.41 12.32 11.65
C LEU A 504 12.54 13.58 11.75
N ARG A 505 12.18 14.03 12.96
CA ARG A 505 11.54 15.34 13.19
C ARG A 505 12.41 16.46 12.64
N ASP A 506 13.69 16.48 13.00
CA ASP A 506 14.62 17.49 12.52
C ASP A 506 14.82 17.41 11.00
N ILE A 507 14.88 16.21 10.43
CA ILE A 507 14.95 16.01 8.97
C ILE A 507 13.70 16.54 8.27
N SER A 508 12.52 16.41 8.87
CA SER A 508 11.25 16.84 8.27
C SER A 508 11.07 18.37 8.27
N ARG A 509 11.81 19.08 9.12
CA ARG A 509 11.70 20.54 9.32
C ARG A 509 11.76 21.32 8.01
N GLY A 510 10.73 22.12 7.76
CA GLY A 510 10.60 22.97 6.58
C GLY A 510 10.16 22.24 5.30
N LYS A 511 9.90 20.94 5.37
CA LYS A 511 9.38 20.14 4.24
C LYS A 511 7.84 20.10 4.24
N PRO A 512 7.21 19.71 3.13
CA PRO A 512 5.74 19.53 3.09
C PRO A 512 5.21 18.58 4.20
N CYS A 513 6.00 17.57 4.58
CA CYS A 513 5.68 16.63 5.64
C CYS A 513 6.25 17.05 7.02
N ASP A 514 6.50 18.32 7.25
CA ASP A 514 7.06 18.82 8.50
C ASP A 514 6.26 18.34 9.72
N PHE A 515 6.89 17.57 10.59
CA PHE A 515 6.34 17.14 11.86
C PHE A 515 7.27 17.50 13.04
N SER A 516 8.11 18.53 12.86
CA SER A 516 9.07 18.95 13.87
C SER A 516 8.44 19.36 15.21
N GLY A 517 7.19 19.81 15.21
CA GLY A 517 6.42 20.11 16.42
C GLY A 517 5.83 18.89 17.15
N VAL A 518 5.84 17.69 16.51
CA VAL A 518 5.28 16.49 17.12
C VAL A 518 6.25 15.90 18.14
N LYS A 519 5.79 15.64 19.37
CA LYS A 519 6.61 15.02 20.40
C LYS A 519 6.23 13.57 20.61
N TRP A 520 7.22 12.68 20.77
CA TRP A 520 7.03 11.25 20.96
C TRP A 520 6.02 10.92 22.05
N ASP A 521 6.14 11.56 23.21
CA ASP A 521 5.29 11.28 24.36
C ASP A 521 3.83 11.79 24.18
N GLU A 522 3.62 12.80 23.34
CA GLU A 522 2.30 13.36 23.03
C GLU A 522 1.47 12.49 22.10
N LEU A 523 2.09 11.58 21.34
CA LEU A 523 1.37 10.62 20.51
C LEU A 523 0.68 9.51 21.32
N THR A 524 1.01 9.37 22.61
CA THR A 524 0.38 8.41 23.52
C THR A 524 -0.77 9.10 24.27
N GLY A 525 -1.97 8.51 24.19
CA GLY A 525 -3.16 9.08 24.83
C GLY A 525 -3.75 10.31 24.11
N SER A 526 -3.15 10.76 23.01
CA SER A 526 -3.63 11.87 22.19
C SER A 526 -4.43 11.39 20.98
N HIS A 527 -4.96 12.33 20.22
CA HIS A 527 -5.66 12.06 18.95
C HIS A 527 -4.72 11.88 17.74
N GLY A 528 -3.39 11.74 17.98
CA GLY A 528 -2.38 11.79 16.93
C GLY A 528 -2.19 13.21 16.38
N ARG A 529 -1.33 13.37 15.38
CA ARG A 529 -1.09 14.68 14.73
C ARG A 529 -1.01 14.51 13.22
N GLN A 530 -1.79 15.27 12.48
CA GLN A 530 -1.65 15.34 11.03
C GLN A 530 -0.49 16.27 10.66
N TRP A 531 0.41 15.82 9.78
CA TRP A 531 1.39 16.74 9.20
C TRP A 531 0.76 17.59 8.06
N PRO A 532 1.30 18.80 7.79
CA PRO A 532 2.38 19.48 8.48
C PRO A 532 2.00 19.89 9.91
N TYR A 533 2.97 19.78 10.84
CA TYR A 533 2.83 20.22 12.23
C TYR A 533 4.19 20.79 12.70
N PRO A 534 4.57 21.99 12.21
CA PRO A 534 5.89 22.58 12.45
C PRO A 534 6.05 23.08 13.86
N GLU A 535 7.27 22.94 14.42
CA GLU A 535 7.65 23.46 15.73
C GLU A 535 7.50 24.99 15.80
N GLY A 536 6.95 25.48 16.90
CA GLY A 536 6.70 26.89 17.14
C GLY A 536 5.45 27.46 16.45
N ARG A 537 4.72 26.62 15.69
CA ARG A 537 3.47 26.98 15.00
C ARG A 537 2.32 26.04 15.31
N GLU A 538 2.42 25.27 16.39
CA GLU A 538 1.48 24.20 16.76
C GLU A 538 0.03 24.72 16.85
N ALA A 539 -0.15 25.95 17.32
CA ALA A 539 -1.49 26.57 17.45
C ALA A 539 -2.20 26.77 16.10
N GLU A 540 -1.45 27.02 15.03
CA GLU A 540 -1.99 27.17 13.68
C GLU A 540 -2.46 25.85 13.09
N PHE A 541 -1.94 24.73 13.62
CA PHE A 541 -2.17 23.37 13.14
C PHE A 541 -2.88 22.50 14.19
N ALA A 542 -3.57 23.12 15.16
CA ALA A 542 -4.25 22.41 16.24
C ALA A 542 -5.53 21.69 15.81
N ASP A 543 -6.15 22.09 14.69
CA ASP A 543 -7.34 21.40 14.15
C ASP A 543 -6.99 19.94 13.80
N GLU A 544 -7.80 19.03 14.31
CA GLU A 544 -7.60 17.58 14.15
C GLU A 544 -8.03 17.04 12.79
N GLU A 545 -8.75 17.82 11.98
CA GLU A 545 -9.35 17.38 10.72
C GLU A 545 -8.93 18.30 9.56
N ARG A 546 -7.61 18.48 9.38
CA ARG A 546 -7.06 19.43 8.41
C ARG A 546 -6.93 18.82 7.02
N ARG A 547 -7.46 19.55 6.03
CA ARG A 547 -7.27 19.27 4.61
C ARG A 547 -6.08 20.04 4.07
N LEU A 548 -5.32 19.43 3.18
CA LEU A 548 -4.38 20.19 2.35
C LEU A 548 -5.13 20.86 1.19
N TYR A 549 -4.49 21.85 0.61
CA TYR A 549 -4.99 22.60 -0.56
C TYR A 549 -6.26 23.42 -0.29
N ALA A 550 -6.62 23.67 0.94
CA ALA A 550 -7.78 24.50 1.29
C ALA A 550 -7.60 25.99 0.86
N ASP A 551 -6.34 26.42 0.74
CA ASP A 551 -5.95 27.75 0.23
C ASP A 551 -5.68 27.74 -1.29
N GLY A 552 -5.96 26.66 -1.99
CA GLY A 552 -5.71 26.47 -3.42
C GLY A 552 -4.23 26.34 -3.80
N LYS A 553 -3.33 26.18 -2.82
CA LYS A 553 -1.88 26.07 -3.06
C LYS A 553 -1.41 24.63 -3.03
N PHE A 554 -0.66 24.27 -4.05
CA PHE A 554 -0.05 22.95 -4.22
C PHE A 554 1.48 23.03 -4.03
N PHE A 555 2.14 21.88 -3.89
CA PHE A 555 3.59 21.80 -3.64
C PHE A 555 4.45 21.92 -4.90
N THR A 556 3.88 22.30 -6.03
CA THR A 556 4.62 22.64 -7.25
C THR A 556 5.34 23.99 -7.11
N ALA A 557 6.31 24.26 -7.97
CA ALA A 557 7.11 25.49 -7.89
C ALA A 557 6.28 26.79 -7.99
N ASN A 558 5.20 26.77 -8.77
CA ASN A 558 4.26 27.89 -8.92
C ASN A 558 3.00 27.77 -8.07
N GLN A 559 2.97 26.78 -7.17
CA GLN A 559 1.85 26.49 -6.27
C GLN A 559 0.53 26.11 -6.97
N LYS A 560 0.54 25.73 -8.26
CA LYS A 560 -0.63 25.30 -9.02
C LYS A 560 -0.56 23.78 -9.29
N ALA A 561 -1.72 23.12 -9.28
CA ALA A 561 -1.82 21.71 -9.68
C ALA A 561 -1.64 21.54 -11.20
N ASN A 562 -1.07 20.41 -11.61
CA ASN A 562 -0.90 20.09 -13.02
C ASN A 562 -1.98 19.13 -13.51
N PHE A 563 -2.65 19.45 -14.60
CA PHE A 563 -3.37 18.46 -15.39
C PHE A 563 -2.38 17.53 -16.06
N MET A 564 -2.51 16.23 -15.79
CA MET A 564 -1.64 15.19 -16.34
C MET A 564 -2.49 14.24 -17.18
N PHE A 565 -2.10 14.03 -18.42
CA PHE A 565 -2.84 13.21 -19.38
C PHE A 565 -1.91 12.61 -20.42
N GLU A 566 -2.32 11.50 -21.00
CA GLU A 566 -1.62 10.78 -22.07
C GLU A 566 -2.62 9.86 -22.77
N GLU A 567 -2.42 9.54 -24.04
CA GLU A 567 -3.27 8.58 -24.76
C GLU A 567 -3.23 7.22 -24.05
N PRO A 568 -4.38 6.57 -23.86
CA PRO A 568 -4.44 5.24 -23.27
C PRO A 568 -3.57 4.24 -24.03
N LEU A 569 -2.85 3.42 -23.29
CA LEU A 569 -2.03 2.37 -23.85
C LEU A 569 -2.90 1.21 -24.36
N PRO A 570 -2.51 0.54 -25.44
CA PRO A 570 -3.17 -0.71 -25.83
C PRO A 570 -3.13 -1.72 -24.69
N ASN A 571 -4.27 -2.40 -24.44
CA ASN A 571 -4.31 -3.47 -23.44
C ASN A 571 -3.32 -4.58 -23.83
N PRO A 572 -2.32 -4.90 -23.00
CA PRO A 572 -1.35 -5.95 -23.30
C PRO A 572 -1.92 -7.36 -23.27
N TYR A 573 -3.13 -7.54 -22.71
CA TYR A 573 -3.80 -8.84 -22.53
C TYR A 573 -5.20 -8.81 -23.13
N VAL A 574 -5.27 -8.94 -24.47
CA VAL A 574 -6.53 -8.98 -25.21
C VAL A 574 -7.08 -10.41 -25.19
N GLN A 575 -8.40 -10.54 -24.99
CA GLN A 575 -9.10 -11.81 -25.10
C GLN A 575 -8.93 -12.40 -26.52
N SER A 576 -8.78 -13.70 -26.60
CA SER A 576 -8.63 -14.46 -27.85
C SER A 576 -9.45 -15.75 -27.79
N GLU A 577 -9.51 -16.49 -28.90
CA GLU A 577 -10.16 -17.83 -28.91
C GLU A 577 -9.50 -18.79 -27.91
N GLU A 578 -8.18 -18.70 -27.72
CA GLU A 578 -7.44 -19.54 -26.76
C GLU A 578 -7.65 -19.09 -25.31
N PHE A 579 -7.70 -17.77 -25.06
CA PHE A 579 -7.87 -17.17 -23.74
C PHE A 579 -9.10 -16.24 -23.71
N PRO A 580 -10.32 -16.78 -23.71
CA PRO A 580 -11.55 -16.01 -23.90
C PRO A 580 -12.01 -15.24 -22.67
N LEU A 581 -11.45 -15.52 -21.48
CA LEU A 581 -11.90 -14.96 -20.20
C LEU A 581 -10.88 -13.99 -19.63
N VAL A 582 -11.34 -13.07 -18.80
CA VAL A 582 -10.50 -12.14 -18.04
C VAL A 582 -10.42 -12.56 -16.57
N PHE A 583 -9.22 -12.81 -16.07
CA PHE A 583 -8.94 -13.13 -14.67
C PHE A 583 -8.69 -11.86 -13.87
N ASN A 584 -9.60 -11.55 -12.96
CA ASN A 584 -9.49 -10.42 -12.04
C ASN A 584 -9.22 -10.90 -10.62
N THR A 585 -8.48 -10.07 -9.88
CA THR A 585 -8.10 -10.35 -8.50
C THR A 585 -8.59 -9.25 -7.55
N GLY A 586 -8.73 -9.58 -6.28
CA GLY A 586 -9.09 -8.59 -5.26
C GLY A 586 -9.13 -9.17 -3.86
N ARG A 587 -9.90 -8.56 -2.95
CA ARG A 587 -10.04 -9.03 -1.58
C ARG A 587 -11.10 -10.10 -1.44
N GLY A 588 -10.91 -11.00 -0.47
CA GLY A 588 -11.85 -12.08 -0.13
C GLY A 588 -12.88 -11.62 0.89
N THR A 589 -12.60 -11.82 2.18
CA THR A 589 -13.49 -11.44 3.29
C THR A 589 -12.85 -10.41 4.22
N VAL A 590 -13.65 -9.82 5.11
CA VAL A 590 -13.17 -8.84 6.13
C VAL A 590 -12.12 -9.42 7.07
N GLY A 591 -12.05 -10.74 7.23
CA GLY A 591 -11.05 -11.43 8.05
C GLY A 591 -9.70 -11.60 7.35
N GLN A 592 -9.66 -11.61 6.03
CA GLN A 592 -8.45 -11.90 5.27
C GLN A 592 -7.59 -10.63 5.04
N TRP A 593 -6.27 -10.77 5.17
CA TRP A 593 -5.33 -9.68 4.93
C TRP A 593 -4.07 -10.15 4.21
N HIS A 594 -3.75 -9.53 3.06
CA HIS A 594 -2.61 -9.86 2.19
C HIS A 594 -2.45 -11.37 1.97
N THR A 595 -1.30 -11.95 2.30
CA THR A 595 -0.98 -13.38 2.20
C THR A 595 -1.54 -14.22 3.34
N GLN A 596 -2.38 -13.66 4.19
CA GLN A 596 -2.97 -14.26 5.39
C GLN A 596 -1.96 -14.72 6.47
N SER A 597 -0.65 -14.47 6.33
CA SER A 597 0.36 -14.92 7.29
C SER A 597 0.06 -14.55 8.75
N ARG A 598 -0.72 -13.49 9.00
CA ARG A 598 -1.17 -13.07 10.34
C ARG A 598 -2.61 -13.48 10.65
N THR A 599 -3.48 -13.53 9.65
CA THR A 599 -4.91 -13.77 9.86
C THR A 599 -5.28 -15.24 9.88
N LYS A 600 -4.56 -16.12 9.17
CA LYS A 600 -4.74 -17.57 9.22
C LYS A 600 -4.40 -18.19 10.57
N GLU A 601 -3.52 -17.54 11.35
CA GLU A 601 -3.08 -18.02 12.67
C GLU A 601 -4.12 -17.78 13.78
N VAL A 602 -5.22 -17.09 13.51
CA VAL A 602 -6.23 -16.72 14.50
C VAL A 602 -7.57 -17.39 14.17
N LYS A 603 -7.92 -18.43 14.92
CA LYS A 603 -9.08 -19.30 14.65
C LYS A 603 -10.38 -18.54 14.35
N PHE A 604 -10.79 -17.56 15.20
CA PHE A 604 -12.03 -16.85 14.96
C PHE A 604 -11.99 -15.91 13.74
N VAL A 605 -10.81 -15.55 13.24
CA VAL A 605 -10.63 -14.81 11.99
C VAL A 605 -10.62 -15.79 10.82
N GLU A 606 -9.97 -16.94 10.99
CA GLU A 606 -10.00 -18.03 10.01
C GLU A 606 -11.43 -18.51 9.75
N ASP A 607 -12.27 -18.64 10.78
CA ASP A 607 -13.66 -19.11 10.67
C ASP A 607 -14.53 -18.20 9.78
N VAL A 608 -14.22 -16.91 9.68
CA VAL A 608 -14.92 -15.96 8.78
C VAL A 608 -14.16 -15.73 7.47
N SER A 609 -13.04 -16.41 7.27
CA SER A 609 -12.24 -16.37 6.05
C SER A 609 -12.62 -17.50 5.11
N LEU A 610 -12.19 -17.38 3.87
CA LEU A 610 -12.37 -18.46 2.90
C LEU A 610 -11.29 -19.53 3.14
N SER A 611 -11.68 -20.75 3.39
CA SER A 611 -10.77 -21.86 3.75
C SER A 611 -10.01 -22.47 2.57
N LYS A 612 -10.38 -22.13 1.33
CA LYS A 612 -9.80 -22.67 0.10
C LYS A 612 -9.63 -21.58 -0.94
N ALA A 613 -8.78 -21.83 -1.93
CA ALA A 613 -8.66 -20.97 -3.10
C ALA A 613 -9.96 -21.04 -3.93
N TYR A 614 -10.81 -20.04 -3.82
CA TYR A 614 -12.06 -19.94 -4.54
C TYR A 614 -11.93 -19.10 -5.80
N LEU A 615 -12.65 -19.55 -6.85
CA LEU A 615 -12.85 -18.83 -8.10
C LEU A 615 -14.34 -18.50 -8.24
N TYR A 616 -14.65 -17.22 -8.30
CA TYR A 616 -16.03 -16.78 -8.56
C TYR A 616 -16.27 -16.75 -10.05
N MET A 617 -17.35 -17.38 -10.49
CA MET A 617 -17.72 -17.59 -11.88
C MET A 617 -19.19 -17.24 -12.10
N ASN A 618 -19.50 -16.65 -13.25
CA ASN A 618 -20.88 -16.33 -13.63
C ASN A 618 -21.73 -17.59 -13.82
N THR A 619 -23.00 -17.51 -13.43
CA THR A 619 -23.95 -18.63 -13.51
C THR A 619 -24.08 -19.20 -14.91
N LYS A 620 -24.22 -18.33 -15.93
CA LYS A 620 -24.33 -18.73 -17.33
C LYS A 620 -23.07 -19.43 -17.83
N LEU A 621 -21.89 -18.86 -17.54
CA LEU A 621 -20.61 -19.46 -17.90
C LEU A 621 -20.43 -20.85 -17.27
N ALA A 622 -20.79 -21.01 -15.99
CA ALA A 622 -20.72 -22.29 -15.30
C ALA A 622 -21.63 -23.33 -15.96
N GLN A 623 -22.86 -22.95 -16.33
CA GLN A 623 -23.82 -23.85 -17.01
C GLN A 623 -23.29 -24.30 -18.38
N GLU A 624 -22.75 -23.40 -19.20
CA GLU A 624 -22.23 -23.73 -20.53
C GLU A 624 -21.06 -24.72 -20.48
N HIS A 625 -20.25 -24.65 -19.40
CA HIS A 625 -19.12 -25.57 -19.17
C HIS A 625 -19.49 -26.81 -18.33
N GLY A 626 -20.74 -26.96 -17.94
CA GLY A 626 -21.20 -28.08 -17.08
C GLY A 626 -20.48 -28.11 -15.72
N ILE A 627 -20.18 -26.91 -15.16
CA ILE A 627 -19.51 -26.71 -13.87
C ILE A 627 -20.56 -26.43 -12.79
N HIS A 628 -20.45 -27.11 -11.65
CA HIS A 628 -21.33 -26.96 -10.50
C HIS A 628 -20.59 -26.27 -9.33
N GLU A 629 -21.38 -25.78 -8.36
CA GLU A 629 -20.86 -25.20 -7.11
C GLU A 629 -19.85 -26.15 -6.46
N MET A 630 -18.72 -25.64 -6.03
CA MET A 630 -17.61 -26.36 -5.40
C MET A 630 -16.88 -27.38 -6.31
N ASN A 631 -17.18 -27.47 -7.60
CA ASN A 631 -16.31 -28.21 -8.51
C ASN A 631 -14.91 -27.59 -8.53
N GLN A 632 -13.90 -28.40 -8.83
CA GLN A 632 -12.56 -27.92 -9.11
C GLN A 632 -12.41 -27.62 -10.60
N VAL A 633 -11.75 -26.52 -10.89
CA VAL A 633 -11.36 -26.12 -12.25
C VAL A 633 -9.90 -25.71 -12.28
N ARG A 634 -9.23 -26.00 -13.37
CA ARG A 634 -7.90 -25.44 -13.66
C ARG A 634 -8.08 -24.15 -14.45
N VAL A 635 -7.49 -23.08 -13.98
CA VAL A 635 -7.37 -21.82 -14.72
C VAL A 635 -5.98 -21.78 -15.34
N CYS A 636 -5.91 -21.64 -16.66
CA CYS A 636 -4.67 -21.48 -17.43
C CYS A 636 -4.58 -20.02 -17.88
N SER A 637 -3.53 -19.32 -17.46
CA SER A 637 -3.30 -17.91 -17.77
C SER A 637 -2.40 -17.72 -18.98
N VAL A 638 -2.56 -16.60 -19.68
CA VAL A 638 -1.72 -16.18 -20.82
C VAL A 638 -0.23 -16.10 -20.48
N ASN A 639 0.13 -16.00 -19.20
CA ASN A 639 1.53 -16.03 -18.75
C ASN A 639 2.16 -17.45 -18.74
N GLY A 640 1.43 -18.47 -19.22
CA GLY A 640 1.87 -19.87 -19.28
C GLY A 640 1.68 -20.66 -17.97
N GLN A 641 1.24 -20.01 -16.90
CA GLN A 641 0.99 -20.66 -15.60
C GLN A 641 -0.44 -21.16 -15.47
N ASN A 642 -0.63 -22.12 -14.58
CA ASN A 642 -1.96 -22.62 -14.24
C ASN A 642 -2.11 -22.88 -12.75
N ALA A 643 -3.36 -22.85 -12.26
CA ALA A 643 -3.69 -23.13 -10.87
C ALA A 643 -5.11 -23.73 -10.77
N VAL A 644 -5.35 -24.45 -9.68
CA VAL A 644 -6.63 -25.13 -9.41
C VAL A 644 -7.40 -24.37 -8.34
N PHE A 645 -8.69 -24.16 -8.61
CA PHE A 645 -9.59 -23.44 -7.70
C PHE A 645 -10.89 -24.22 -7.48
N PHE A 646 -11.53 -23.95 -6.34
CA PHE A 646 -12.91 -24.36 -6.09
C PHE A 646 -13.87 -23.29 -6.59
N VAL A 647 -14.85 -23.66 -7.42
CA VAL A 647 -15.78 -22.70 -8.02
C VAL A 647 -16.85 -22.27 -7.04
N LYS A 648 -17.09 -20.95 -6.99
CA LYS A 648 -18.29 -20.32 -6.42
C LYS A 648 -19.08 -19.67 -7.55
N ILE A 649 -20.32 -20.08 -7.73
CA ILE A 649 -21.19 -19.58 -8.79
C ILE A 649 -21.93 -18.33 -8.31
N THR A 650 -21.88 -17.25 -9.11
CA THR A 650 -22.52 -15.98 -8.75
C THR A 650 -22.69 -15.05 -9.96
N ASP A 651 -23.78 -14.31 -10.03
CA ASP A 651 -24.00 -13.27 -11.04
C ASP A 651 -23.38 -11.92 -10.69
N ASN A 652 -22.64 -11.84 -9.57
CA ASN A 652 -21.88 -10.66 -9.21
C ASN A 652 -20.57 -10.51 -10.01
N VAL A 653 -20.19 -11.52 -10.79
CA VAL A 653 -19.07 -11.51 -11.73
C VAL A 653 -19.64 -11.54 -13.15
N PRO A 654 -19.22 -10.65 -14.06
CA PRO A 654 -19.65 -10.67 -15.44
C PRO A 654 -19.36 -12.01 -16.15
N TYR A 655 -20.11 -12.30 -17.22
CA TYR A 655 -20.04 -13.57 -17.95
C TYR A 655 -18.64 -13.93 -18.47
N ASP A 656 -17.91 -12.95 -18.97
CA ASP A 656 -16.58 -13.11 -19.58
C ASP A 656 -15.43 -12.96 -18.59
N GLN A 657 -15.74 -12.92 -17.27
CA GLN A 657 -14.75 -12.67 -16.22
C GLN A 657 -14.74 -13.78 -15.17
N LEU A 658 -13.57 -13.97 -14.60
CA LEU A 658 -13.33 -14.78 -13.40
C LEU A 658 -12.77 -13.89 -12.30
N TYR A 659 -13.10 -14.15 -11.06
CA TYR A 659 -12.58 -13.40 -9.93
C TYR A 659 -12.04 -14.34 -8.85
N ALA A 660 -10.81 -14.09 -8.39
CA ALA A 660 -10.21 -14.81 -7.28
C ALA A 660 -9.63 -13.89 -6.21
N PRO A 661 -9.81 -14.22 -4.91
CA PRO A 661 -9.15 -13.48 -3.83
C PRO A 661 -7.63 -13.66 -3.86
N ILE A 662 -6.89 -12.55 -3.78
CA ILE A 662 -5.41 -12.52 -3.83
C ILE A 662 -4.74 -13.15 -2.60
N HIS A 663 -5.51 -13.64 -1.64
CA HIS A 663 -5.02 -14.21 -0.38
C HIS A 663 -4.44 -15.62 -0.51
N TYR A 664 -4.53 -16.22 -1.69
CA TYR A 664 -4.06 -17.57 -1.99
C TYR A 664 -2.91 -17.50 -2.98
N ILE A 665 -1.90 -18.33 -2.76
CA ILE A 665 -0.68 -18.36 -3.58
C ILE A 665 -0.99 -18.67 -5.06
N GLU A 666 -2.02 -19.49 -5.31
CA GLU A 666 -2.52 -19.85 -6.62
C GLU A 666 -2.95 -18.63 -7.44
N CYS A 667 -3.47 -17.61 -6.77
CA CYS A 667 -4.00 -16.42 -7.44
C CYS A 667 -2.87 -15.62 -8.11
N ASN A 668 -1.80 -15.32 -7.38
CA ASN A 668 -0.70 -14.52 -7.89
C ASN A 668 0.19 -15.27 -8.89
N LYS A 669 0.12 -16.60 -8.93
CA LYS A 669 0.74 -17.41 -9.97
C LYS A 669 0.20 -17.06 -11.37
N LEU A 670 -1.09 -16.71 -11.47
CA LEU A 670 -1.77 -16.43 -12.73
C LEU A 670 -1.67 -14.96 -13.17
N THR A 671 -1.18 -14.06 -12.33
CA THR A 671 -1.09 -12.63 -12.67
C THR A 671 0.05 -12.35 -13.66
N PRO A 672 -0.11 -11.35 -14.55
CA PRO A 672 0.89 -11.08 -15.58
C PRO A 672 2.10 -10.33 -15.03
N SER A 673 3.26 -10.49 -15.69
CA SER A 673 4.48 -9.75 -15.39
C SER A 673 4.58 -8.45 -16.19
N SER A 674 3.55 -7.59 -16.09
CA SER A 674 3.57 -6.24 -16.67
C SER A 674 3.50 -5.18 -15.56
N TYR A 675 3.95 -3.96 -15.88
CA TYR A 675 4.16 -2.91 -14.90
C TYR A 675 3.70 -1.56 -15.47
N ASP A 676 3.19 -0.69 -14.60
CA ASP A 676 2.94 0.70 -14.97
C ASP A 676 4.26 1.38 -15.41
N LYS A 677 4.17 2.20 -16.46
CA LYS A 677 5.32 2.86 -17.09
C LYS A 677 6.09 3.77 -16.12
N TYR A 678 5.39 4.47 -15.23
CA TYR A 678 5.95 5.51 -14.37
C TYR A 678 6.27 5.02 -12.96
N SER A 679 5.32 4.32 -12.35
CA SER A 679 5.43 3.83 -10.98
C SER A 679 6.17 2.50 -10.87
N ARG A 680 6.24 1.73 -11.95
CA ARG A 680 6.69 0.33 -11.96
C ARG A 680 5.87 -0.56 -11.01
N GLU A 681 4.68 -0.12 -10.64
CA GLU A 681 3.73 -0.96 -9.89
C GLU A 681 3.28 -2.12 -10.76
N PRO A 682 3.29 -3.39 -10.24
CA PRO A 682 2.86 -4.54 -11.01
C PRO A 682 1.36 -4.51 -11.33
N ASN A 683 1.04 -4.98 -12.52
CA ASN A 683 -0.33 -5.23 -12.93
C ASN A 683 -0.82 -6.57 -12.36
N TYR A 684 -1.73 -6.53 -11.40
CA TYR A 684 -2.38 -7.72 -10.82
C TYR A 684 -3.76 -7.99 -11.40
N LYS A 685 -4.20 -7.21 -12.38
CA LYS A 685 -5.58 -7.22 -12.87
C LYS A 685 -5.64 -7.52 -14.36
N GLY A 686 -6.71 -8.21 -14.77
CA GLY A 686 -7.06 -8.31 -16.17
C GLY A 686 -6.14 -9.22 -17.01
N ALA A 687 -5.55 -10.26 -16.42
CA ALA A 687 -4.90 -11.31 -17.22
C ALA A 687 -5.94 -12.06 -18.03
N THR A 688 -5.64 -12.42 -19.28
CA THR A 688 -6.52 -13.31 -20.05
C THR A 688 -6.24 -14.77 -19.70
N CYS A 689 -7.30 -15.58 -19.68
CA CYS A 689 -7.22 -16.98 -19.26
C CYS A 689 -8.29 -17.87 -19.94
N ARG A 690 -8.12 -19.18 -19.77
CA ARG A 690 -9.13 -20.19 -20.05
C ARG A 690 -9.31 -21.09 -18.85
N ILE A 691 -10.43 -21.84 -18.84
CA ILE A 691 -10.73 -22.83 -17.80
C ILE A 691 -10.72 -24.23 -18.40
N GLU A 692 -10.29 -25.18 -17.58
CA GLU A 692 -10.33 -26.60 -17.88
C GLU A 692 -11.06 -27.29 -16.72
N LYS A 693 -12.05 -28.11 -17.04
CA LYS A 693 -12.74 -28.93 -16.04
C LYS A 693 -11.82 -30.06 -15.59
N ILE A 694 -11.75 -30.32 -14.26
CA ILE A 694 -10.97 -31.41 -13.67
C ILE A 694 -11.89 -32.57 -13.29
#